data_19dc802af62c2398fc70c7bf8a550bc3
#
_entry.id   19dc802af62c2398fc70c7bf8a550bc3
#
_cell.length_a   1.000
_cell.length_b   1.000
_cell.length_c   1.000
_cell.angle_alpha   90.00
_cell.angle_beta   90.00
_cell.angle_gamma   90.00
#
_symmetry.space_group_name_H-M   'P 1'
#
loop_
_entity.id
_entity.type
_entity.pdbx_description
1 polymer ?
#
loop_
_entity_poly.entity_id
_entity_poly.type
_entity_poly.pdbx_seq_one_letter_code
_entity_poly.pdbx_strand_id
1 'polypeptide(L)'
;MTQAVAFSRDFTDAVIGMEQAADETGIFQALHTACERMLGPTQLAGFVAALNRRSIRRAFCAGMTDLPVEAISAWLADRQNPEPELAGTASLEHPVFFRLHNDGQIIGGVVLRCPQLDSGKQAVRQNLIRLTDSSLRTLQRQKLTQMVLEALEQSEEAISFYDEEDGVVFSNPAYHRVFPHYPGRQGLLGARHLDLYKLDLEAGIIDDPLARTDPDAYLAGRAELASTLVDHHREIQALGGRTYIYFRMKSRTGATMSRRIDITEQWQITAKLRERERELKELVYRDVLTGLHNRAFLRQHITAVSARLEAGAINGFAVQLIDLNDFKAVNDAYGHDTGDQVLKVLAERIASAGGNGQNTIARLGGDEFVVVLENQTSRMALRSLARQLIASIGNPIESNTRVFRMGCSIGIAIATGERGGRRDILVDADVAMYHAKSRKPKRSDYAFFRPIMLDELNSRRNLVAALRTAVSEQKFELNYQPRFCTMTRRLIGFEALLRWRNLHNRPVPPSRFIPILEETGLIDQVGEWVLAAACEQARSWPGHLSVAVNVSPVQVGNARFAQKVADILARTGLPAQRLELEITESVFLDNEKAAVERLNEWRALGVRVALDDFGKGYSSFEYLSWVPVDILKIDRSFIARFDPNEPNLRVKEIMRSIIDLGKSLGMLVIAEGVEREDQMELLRSIGCPQVQGYLLGQPMPLSDVLLLLNRTSAPVCSHQTG
;
A
#
# COMPACT_ATOMS: atom_id res chain seq x y z
N MET A 1 -47.43 -75.87 55.92
CA MET A 1 -47.92 -74.48 55.91
C MET A 1 -46.91 -73.53 56.52
N THR A 2 -46.30 -73.82 57.66
CA THR A 2 -45.35 -72.95 58.36
C THR A 2 -44.07 -72.61 57.53
N GLN A 3 -43.50 -73.57 56.78
CA GLN A 3 -42.34 -73.33 55.91
C GLN A 3 -42.63 -72.45 54.70
N ALA A 4 -43.80 -72.56 54.07
CA ALA A 4 -44.18 -71.74 52.92
C ALA A 4 -44.42 -70.28 53.32
N VAL A 5 -44.93 -70.03 54.53
CA VAL A 5 -45.17 -68.66 55.07
C VAL A 5 -43.84 -68.00 55.47
N ALA A 6 -42.90 -68.72 56.04
CA ALA A 6 -41.56 -68.28 56.38
C ALA A 6 -40.80 -67.90 55.11
N PHE A 7 -40.85 -68.76 54.09
CA PHE A 7 -40.22 -68.53 52.77
C PHE A 7 -40.77 -67.31 52.07
N SER A 8 -42.09 -67.07 52.08
CA SER A 8 -42.74 -65.90 51.54
C SER A 8 -42.30 -64.62 52.24
N ARG A 9 -42.11 -64.69 53.56
CA ARG A 9 -41.64 -63.52 54.34
C ARG A 9 -40.19 -63.19 54.08
N ASP A 10 -39.27 -64.19 54.05
CA ASP A 10 -37.84 -63.96 53.74
C ASP A 10 -37.64 -63.44 52.36
N PHE A 11 -38.47 -63.83 51.38
CA PHE A 11 -38.42 -63.30 50.03
C PHE A 11 -38.90 -61.83 49.97
N THR A 12 -39.99 -61.52 50.70
CA THR A 12 -40.48 -60.15 50.78
C THR A 12 -39.47 -59.23 51.45
N ASP A 13 -38.86 -59.66 52.55
CA ASP A 13 -37.81 -58.89 53.24
C ASP A 13 -36.60 -58.64 52.33
N ALA A 14 -36.23 -59.63 51.47
CA ALA A 14 -35.18 -59.47 50.49
C ALA A 14 -35.53 -58.40 49.45
N VAL A 15 -36.78 -58.39 48.94
CA VAL A 15 -37.22 -57.37 47.96
C VAL A 15 -37.17 -55.99 48.60
N ILE A 16 -37.71 -55.82 49.76
CA ILE A 16 -37.73 -54.54 50.49
C ILE A 16 -36.31 -54.11 50.80
N GLY A 17 -35.45 -55.00 51.26
CA GLY A 17 -34.05 -54.67 51.54
C GLY A 17 -33.26 -54.21 50.31
N MET A 18 -33.49 -54.82 49.14
CA MET A 18 -32.87 -54.43 47.91
C MET A 18 -33.42 -53.11 47.33
N GLU A 19 -34.72 -52.89 47.44
CA GLU A 19 -35.38 -51.65 46.99
C GLU A 19 -35.04 -50.43 47.84
N GLN A 20 -34.79 -50.61 49.10
CA GLN A 20 -34.44 -49.58 50.08
C GLN A 20 -32.93 -49.33 50.18
N ALA A 21 -32.11 -50.08 49.46
CA ALA A 21 -30.66 -49.93 49.49
C ALA A 21 -30.25 -48.61 48.90
N ALA A 22 -29.45 -47.83 49.62
CA ALA A 22 -28.96 -46.50 49.18
C ALA A 22 -27.80 -46.62 48.18
N ASP A 23 -27.13 -47.74 48.12
CA ASP A 23 -26.00 -48.00 47.28
C ASP A 23 -25.85 -49.46 46.80
N GLU A 24 -24.92 -49.72 45.95
CA GLU A 24 -24.66 -51.05 45.39
C GLU A 24 -24.26 -52.07 46.50
N THR A 25 -23.54 -51.63 47.53
CA THR A 25 -23.13 -52.48 48.66
C THR A 25 -24.33 -52.97 49.43
N GLY A 26 -25.28 -52.10 49.68
CA GLY A 26 -26.56 -52.42 50.36
C GLY A 26 -27.37 -53.46 49.57
N ILE A 27 -27.46 -53.35 48.26
CA ILE A 27 -28.15 -54.30 47.38
C ILE A 27 -27.51 -55.66 47.48
N PHE A 28 -26.21 -55.77 47.41
CA PHE A 28 -25.50 -57.06 47.50
C PHE A 28 -25.52 -57.65 48.91
N GLN A 29 -25.54 -56.82 49.93
CA GLN A 29 -25.72 -57.29 51.34
C GLN A 29 -27.09 -57.83 51.54
N ALA A 30 -28.14 -57.18 51.02
CA ALA A 30 -29.50 -57.70 51.07
C ALA A 30 -29.60 -59.05 50.31
N LEU A 31 -28.98 -59.16 49.14
CA LEU A 31 -28.90 -60.41 48.41
C LEU A 31 -28.18 -61.50 49.19
N HIS A 32 -27.05 -61.21 49.83
CA HIS A 32 -26.32 -62.16 50.65
C HIS A 32 -27.16 -62.68 51.82
N THR A 33 -27.77 -61.80 52.59
CA THR A 33 -28.64 -62.12 53.70
C THR A 33 -29.83 -63.00 53.29
N ALA A 34 -30.42 -62.66 52.10
CA ALA A 34 -31.49 -63.51 51.55
C ALA A 34 -31.04 -64.88 51.11
N CYS A 35 -29.89 -64.97 50.49
CA CYS A 35 -29.27 -66.22 50.06
C CYS A 35 -28.96 -67.12 51.28
N GLU A 36 -28.38 -66.59 52.35
CA GLU A 36 -28.11 -67.35 53.57
C GLU A 36 -29.40 -67.89 54.25
N ARG A 37 -30.43 -67.06 54.32
CA ARG A 37 -31.73 -67.47 54.93
C ARG A 37 -32.44 -68.51 54.06
N MET A 38 -32.43 -68.36 52.76
CA MET A 38 -33.26 -69.16 51.84
C MET A 38 -32.53 -70.39 51.27
N LEU A 39 -31.24 -70.28 51.07
CA LEU A 39 -30.40 -71.30 50.36
C LEU A 39 -29.47 -72.05 51.33
N GLY A 40 -29.21 -71.50 52.54
CA GLY A 40 -28.24 -71.99 53.51
C GLY A 40 -26.90 -71.24 53.43
N PRO A 41 -25.88 -71.72 54.11
CA PRO A 41 -24.58 -71.02 54.15
C PRO A 41 -24.08 -70.64 52.74
N THR A 42 -23.88 -69.41 52.54
CA THR A 42 -23.51 -68.85 51.23
C THR A 42 -22.32 -67.88 51.33
N GLN A 43 -21.48 -67.92 50.32
CA GLN A 43 -20.45 -66.91 50.11
C GLN A 43 -20.83 -66.13 48.86
N LEU A 44 -20.72 -64.80 48.91
CA LEU A 44 -21.11 -63.92 47.81
C LEU A 44 -20.11 -62.81 47.56
N ALA A 45 -19.84 -62.55 46.31
CA ALA A 45 -19.15 -61.35 45.89
C ALA A 45 -19.94 -60.62 44.78
N GLY A 46 -20.14 -59.33 44.96
CA GLY A 46 -20.82 -58.48 44.04
C GLY A 46 -19.86 -57.53 43.33
N PHE A 47 -20.01 -57.41 42.05
CA PHE A 47 -19.20 -56.51 41.15
C PHE A 47 -20.13 -55.60 40.41
N VAL A 48 -19.70 -54.34 40.27
CA VAL A 48 -20.45 -53.31 39.55
C VAL A 48 -19.58 -52.60 38.53
N ALA A 49 -20.09 -52.44 37.32
CA ALA A 49 -19.47 -51.62 36.30
C ALA A 49 -19.61 -50.14 36.61
N ALA A 50 -18.57 -49.34 36.46
CA ALA A 50 -18.65 -47.89 36.52
C ALA A 50 -19.61 -47.35 35.44
N LEU A 51 -20.20 -46.19 35.62
CA LEU A 51 -21.13 -45.59 34.66
C LEU A 51 -20.51 -45.39 33.26
N ASN A 52 -19.19 -45.16 33.18
CA ASN A 52 -18.47 -45.06 31.93
C ASN A 52 -18.12 -46.43 31.31
N ARG A 53 -18.44 -47.56 32.03
CA ARG A 53 -18.24 -48.94 31.61
C ARG A 53 -16.80 -49.38 31.33
N ARG A 54 -15.80 -48.54 31.64
CA ARG A 54 -14.37 -48.84 31.42
C ARG A 54 -13.71 -49.52 32.60
N SER A 55 -14.37 -49.52 33.75
CA SER A 55 -13.83 -50.18 34.94
C SER A 55 -14.95 -50.91 35.68
N ILE A 56 -14.57 -52.06 36.24
CA ILE A 56 -15.44 -52.88 37.09
C ILE A 56 -14.81 -52.95 38.48
N ARG A 57 -15.57 -52.67 39.48
CA ARG A 57 -15.11 -52.73 40.87
C ARG A 57 -15.85 -53.76 41.66
N ARG A 58 -15.20 -54.38 42.67
CA ARG A 58 -15.86 -55.22 43.66
C ARG A 58 -16.62 -54.27 44.62
N ALA A 59 -17.93 -54.44 44.66
CA ALA A 59 -18.81 -53.62 45.52
C ALA A 59 -19.08 -54.31 46.88
N PHE A 60 -19.04 -55.64 46.89
CA PHE A 60 -19.37 -56.42 48.10
C PHE A 60 -18.57 -57.73 48.10
N CYS A 61 -18.21 -58.25 49.30
CA CYS A 61 -17.63 -59.55 49.45
C CYS A 61 -17.95 -60.11 50.86
N ALA A 62 -18.52 -61.28 50.88
CA ALA A 62 -18.79 -62.01 52.11
C ALA A 62 -18.26 -63.46 51.97
N GLY A 63 -17.30 -63.82 52.80
CA GLY A 63 -16.76 -65.19 52.90
C GLY A 63 -15.86 -65.65 51.76
N MET A 64 -15.60 -64.84 50.74
CA MET A 64 -14.71 -65.17 49.63
C MET A 64 -13.42 -64.33 49.69
N THR A 65 -12.31 -64.97 50.12
CA THR A 65 -11.02 -64.29 50.27
C THR A 65 -10.13 -64.37 49.01
N ASP A 66 -10.28 -65.44 48.21
CA ASP A 66 -9.36 -65.76 47.11
C ASP A 66 -10.02 -65.57 45.74
N LEU A 67 -10.53 -64.39 45.50
CA LEU A 67 -11.16 -64.04 44.23
C LEU A 67 -10.16 -63.41 43.24
N PRO A 68 -10.01 -64.00 42.05
CA PRO A 68 -9.19 -63.39 40.97
C PRO A 68 -9.96 -62.23 40.37
N VAL A 69 -9.90 -61.07 41.03
CA VAL A 69 -10.67 -59.85 40.66
C VAL A 69 -10.40 -59.42 39.23
N GLU A 70 -9.17 -59.56 38.75
CA GLU A 70 -8.82 -59.18 37.37
C GLU A 70 -9.47 -60.10 36.33
N ALA A 71 -9.49 -61.42 36.59
CA ALA A 71 -10.12 -62.43 35.71
C ALA A 71 -11.66 -62.25 35.69
N ILE A 72 -12.27 -61.98 36.87
CA ILE A 72 -13.70 -61.67 36.95
C ILE A 72 -14.05 -60.37 36.25
N SER A 73 -13.21 -59.32 36.39
CA SER A 73 -13.37 -58.04 35.67
C SER A 73 -13.27 -58.21 34.15
N ALA A 74 -12.30 -59.02 33.67
CA ALA A 74 -12.18 -59.35 32.27
C ALA A 74 -13.37 -60.12 31.72
N TRP A 75 -13.85 -61.11 32.49
CA TRP A 75 -15.07 -61.89 32.17
C TRP A 75 -16.32 -61.00 32.09
N LEU A 76 -16.47 -60.06 32.99
CA LEU A 76 -17.58 -59.15 32.97
C LEU A 76 -17.46 -58.10 31.84
N ALA A 77 -16.25 -57.74 31.43
CA ALA A 77 -16.04 -56.74 30.38
C ALA A 77 -16.46 -57.24 29.01
N ASP A 78 -16.29 -58.52 28.71
CA ASP A 78 -16.62 -59.10 27.42
C ASP A 78 -17.43 -60.41 27.57
N ARG A 79 -18.53 -60.51 26.79
CA ARG A 79 -19.39 -61.68 26.78
C ARG A 79 -18.73 -62.95 26.24
N GLN A 80 -17.68 -62.79 25.46
CA GLN A 80 -16.96 -63.92 24.85
C GLN A 80 -15.90 -64.53 25.80
N ASN A 81 -15.56 -63.82 26.86
CA ASN A 81 -14.56 -64.33 27.80
C ASN A 81 -15.13 -65.51 28.63
N PRO A 82 -14.35 -66.57 28.80
CA PRO A 82 -14.76 -67.73 29.60
C PRO A 82 -14.95 -67.36 31.07
N GLU A 83 -15.76 -68.15 31.78
CA GLU A 83 -15.93 -68.00 33.23
C GLU A 83 -14.58 -68.22 33.93
N PRO A 84 -14.21 -67.38 34.92
CA PRO A 84 -12.98 -67.55 35.65
C PRO A 84 -12.93 -68.86 36.43
N GLU A 85 -11.83 -69.58 36.38
CA GLU A 85 -11.59 -70.75 37.23
C GLU A 85 -11.27 -70.23 38.64
N LEU A 86 -12.04 -70.70 39.62
CA LEU A 86 -11.76 -70.53 41.05
C LEU A 86 -11.25 -71.82 41.68
N ALA A 87 -10.13 -71.73 42.38
CA ALA A 87 -9.59 -72.86 43.10
C ALA A 87 -10.57 -73.41 44.13
N GLY A 88 -10.90 -74.68 44.05
CA GLY A 88 -11.81 -75.36 44.93
C GLY A 88 -11.26 -75.55 46.34
N THR A 89 -11.98 -75.05 47.38
CA THR A 89 -11.78 -75.52 48.75
C THR A 89 -12.74 -76.68 49.02
N ALA A 90 -12.29 -77.71 49.68
CA ALA A 90 -12.90 -79.02 49.76
C ALA A 90 -14.28 -79.15 50.42
N SER A 91 -15.07 -78.09 50.70
CA SER A 91 -16.32 -78.23 51.44
C SER A 91 -17.52 -77.41 50.84
N LEU A 92 -17.37 -76.72 49.75
CA LEU A 92 -18.47 -75.99 49.09
C LEU A 92 -18.36 -76.23 47.57
N GLU A 93 -19.51 -76.46 46.90
CA GLU A 93 -19.57 -76.76 45.47
C GLU A 93 -19.06 -75.57 44.60
N HIS A 94 -18.82 -75.86 43.31
CA HIS A 94 -18.29 -74.88 42.36
C HIS A 94 -19.04 -73.55 42.37
N PRO A 95 -18.34 -72.42 42.32
CA PRO A 95 -18.98 -71.12 42.29
C PRO A 95 -19.82 -70.92 41.02
N VAL A 96 -20.95 -70.23 41.13
CA VAL A 96 -21.82 -69.90 40.02
C VAL A 96 -21.71 -68.41 39.72
N PHE A 97 -21.50 -68.08 38.47
CA PHE A 97 -21.32 -66.75 37.98
C PHE A 97 -22.58 -66.22 37.31
N PHE A 98 -23.00 -65.01 37.65
CA PHE A 98 -24.17 -64.33 37.06
C PHE A 98 -23.73 -62.97 36.54
N ARG A 99 -24.00 -62.66 35.25
CA ARG A 99 -23.90 -61.33 34.69
C ARG A 99 -25.21 -60.60 34.86
N LEU A 100 -25.14 -59.39 35.38
CA LEU A 100 -26.27 -58.50 35.53
C LEU A 100 -26.32 -57.52 34.33
N HIS A 101 -27.46 -57.31 33.73
CA HIS A 101 -27.56 -56.59 32.47
C HIS A 101 -28.59 -55.44 32.52
N ASN A 102 -28.33 -54.36 31.80
CA ASN A 102 -29.31 -53.33 31.48
C ASN A 102 -29.31 -53.14 29.97
N ASP A 103 -30.47 -53.27 29.31
CA ASP A 103 -30.67 -53.15 27.85
C ASP A 103 -29.61 -53.89 27.04
N GLY A 104 -29.34 -55.13 27.45
CA GLY A 104 -28.35 -56.00 26.79
C GLY A 104 -26.89 -55.73 27.15
N GLN A 105 -26.62 -54.77 28.00
CA GLN A 105 -25.24 -54.43 28.44
C GLN A 105 -25.01 -54.91 29.88
N ILE A 106 -23.77 -55.32 30.15
CA ILE A 106 -23.39 -55.82 31.49
C ILE A 106 -23.22 -54.59 32.39
N ILE A 107 -23.96 -54.60 33.52
CA ILE A 107 -23.90 -53.54 34.55
C ILE A 107 -23.19 -54.02 35.80
N GLY A 108 -22.95 -55.33 35.91
CA GLY A 108 -22.30 -55.91 37.05
C GLY A 108 -22.33 -57.44 36.99
N GLY A 109 -21.96 -58.08 38.07
CA GLY A 109 -22.00 -59.52 38.21
C GLY A 109 -22.05 -59.94 39.66
N VAL A 110 -22.48 -61.17 39.83
CA VAL A 110 -22.53 -61.87 41.14
C VAL A 110 -21.78 -63.17 41.01
N VAL A 111 -20.92 -63.42 41.96
CA VAL A 111 -20.29 -64.74 42.18
C VAL A 111 -20.88 -65.31 43.47
N LEU A 112 -21.50 -66.47 43.36
CA LEU A 112 -22.17 -67.10 44.48
C LEU A 112 -21.65 -68.52 44.68
N ARG A 113 -21.22 -68.88 45.90
CA ARG A 113 -20.98 -70.26 46.35
C ARG A 113 -22.07 -70.65 47.33
N CYS A 114 -22.76 -71.72 47.06
CA CYS A 114 -23.81 -72.28 47.95
C CYS A 114 -23.81 -73.80 47.85
N PRO A 115 -24.39 -74.53 48.84
CA PRO A 115 -24.60 -75.96 48.82
C PRO A 115 -25.42 -76.40 47.58
N GLN A 116 -25.31 -77.73 47.25
CA GLN A 116 -26.08 -78.28 46.13
C GLN A 116 -27.61 -78.03 46.37
N LEU A 117 -28.25 -77.36 45.38
CA LEU A 117 -29.57 -76.92 45.44
C LEU A 117 -30.54 -77.84 44.70
N ASP A 118 -31.70 -78.17 45.31
CA ASP A 118 -32.83 -78.74 44.60
C ASP A 118 -33.46 -77.79 43.61
N SER A 119 -34.35 -78.28 42.72
CA SER A 119 -34.99 -77.49 41.68
C SER A 119 -35.77 -76.30 42.22
N GLY A 120 -36.36 -76.38 43.36
CA GLY A 120 -37.11 -75.27 44.00
C GLY A 120 -36.19 -74.19 44.47
N LYS A 121 -35.07 -74.51 45.10
CA LYS A 121 -34.09 -73.57 45.59
C LYS A 121 -33.29 -72.95 44.42
N GLN A 122 -33.09 -73.67 43.32
CA GLN A 122 -32.51 -73.13 42.11
C GLN A 122 -33.40 -71.98 41.52
N ALA A 123 -34.72 -72.16 41.52
CA ALA A 123 -35.64 -71.10 41.06
C ALA A 123 -35.60 -69.89 41.98
N VAL A 124 -35.51 -70.07 43.28
CA VAL A 124 -35.30 -68.96 44.23
C VAL A 124 -34.02 -68.16 43.93
N ARG A 125 -32.92 -68.89 43.79
CA ARG A 125 -31.66 -68.23 43.45
C ARG A 125 -31.74 -67.38 42.19
N GLN A 126 -32.38 -67.89 41.13
CA GLN A 126 -32.56 -67.14 39.89
C GLN A 126 -33.43 -65.88 40.08
N ASN A 127 -34.50 -65.98 40.92
CA ASN A 127 -35.38 -64.84 41.19
C ASN A 127 -34.64 -63.77 42.01
N LEU A 128 -33.85 -64.15 43.02
CA LEU A 128 -33.05 -63.19 43.79
C LEU A 128 -32.02 -62.47 42.92
N ILE A 129 -31.37 -63.15 41.97
CA ILE A 129 -30.44 -62.51 41.03
C ILE A 129 -31.20 -61.58 40.11
N ARG A 130 -32.41 -61.92 39.60
CA ARG A 130 -33.26 -60.98 38.79
C ARG A 130 -33.64 -59.76 39.55
N LEU A 131 -33.99 -59.87 40.82
CA LEU A 131 -34.32 -58.70 41.67
C LEU A 131 -33.09 -57.81 41.85
N THR A 132 -31.93 -58.41 42.12
CA THR A 132 -30.66 -57.67 42.23
C THR A 132 -30.37 -56.88 40.95
N ASP A 133 -30.55 -57.53 39.79
CA ASP A 133 -30.42 -56.92 38.50
C ASP A 133 -31.36 -55.69 38.31
N SER A 134 -32.64 -55.85 38.67
CA SER A 134 -33.62 -54.79 38.62
C SER A 134 -33.28 -53.59 39.54
N SER A 135 -32.91 -53.90 40.81
CA SER A 135 -32.56 -52.86 41.78
C SER A 135 -31.30 -52.08 41.38
N LEU A 136 -30.27 -52.78 40.88
CA LEU A 136 -29.07 -52.13 40.36
C LEU A 136 -29.36 -51.21 39.16
N ARG A 137 -30.23 -51.63 38.25
CA ARG A 137 -30.68 -50.80 37.14
C ARG A 137 -31.35 -49.50 37.62
N THR A 138 -32.25 -49.63 38.57
CA THR A 138 -32.97 -48.49 39.15
C THR A 138 -31.98 -47.55 39.82
N LEU A 139 -31.05 -48.05 40.63
CA LEU A 139 -30.05 -47.24 41.32
C LEU A 139 -29.11 -46.52 40.33
N GLN A 140 -28.66 -47.22 39.30
CA GLN A 140 -27.83 -46.59 38.27
C GLN A 140 -28.55 -45.50 37.49
N ARG A 141 -29.85 -45.67 37.16
CA ARG A 141 -30.67 -44.62 36.53
C ARG A 141 -30.81 -43.42 37.46
N GLN A 142 -31.08 -43.64 38.73
CA GLN A 142 -31.20 -42.55 39.72
C GLN A 142 -29.88 -41.79 39.83
N LYS A 143 -28.74 -42.48 39.94
CA LYS A 143 -27.42 -41.84 40.00
C LYS A 143 -27.13 -41.03 38.76
N LEU A 144 -27.39 -41.58 37.55
CA LEU A 144 -27.17 -40.84 36.31
C LEU A 144 -28.05 -39.60 36.24
N THR A 145 -29.34 -39.72 36.60
CA THR A 145 -30.27 -38.58 36.62
C THR A 145 -29.77 -37.50 37.59
N GLN A 146 -29.35 -37.92 38.79
CA GLN A 146 -28.81 -36.98 39.78
C GLN A 146 -27.57 -36.29 39.31
N MET A 147 -26.60 -37.01 38.71
CA MET A 147 -25.38 -36.43 38.14
C MET A 147 -25.70 -35.44 37.05
N VAL A 148 -26.66 -35.70 36.15
CA VAL A 148 -27.09 -34.79 35.11
C VAL A 148 -27.72 -33.54 35.71
N LEU A 149 -28.62 -33.71 36.70
CA LEU A 149 -29.23 -32.56 37.37
C LEU A 149 -28.19 -31.70 38.11
N GLU A 150 -27.24 -32.31 38.82
CA GLU A 150 -26.14 -31.55 39.46
C GLU A 150 -25.29 -30.80 38.45
N ALA A 151 -24.97 -31.40 37.31
CA ALA A 151 -24.20 -30.75 36.24
C ALA A 151 -24.99 -29.56 35.65
N LEU A 152 -26.29 -29.69 35.45
CA LEU A 152 -27.17 -28.61 34.98
C LEU A 152 -27.27 -27.48 36.01
N GLU A 153 -27.38 -27.82 37.29
CA GLU A 153 -27.43 -26.87 38.41
C GLU A 153 -26.12 -26.05 38.54
N GLN A 154 -24.97 -26.67 38.32
CA GLN A 154 -23.66 -26.04 38.41
C GLN A 154 -23.25 -25.33 37.13
N SER A 155 -24.00 -25.49 36.04
CA SER A 155 -23.68 -24.83 34.75
C SER A 155 -23.75 -23.30 34.87
N GLU A 156 -22.77 -22.62 34.32
CA GLU A 156 -22.78 -21.16 34.15
C GLU A 156 -23.70 -20.69 33.04
N GLU A 157 -24.07 -21.58 32.13
CA GLU A 157 -25.01 -21.28 31.05
C GLU A 157 -26.45 -21.27 31.61
N ALA A 158 -27.27 -20.33 31.17
CA ALA A 158 -28.67 -20.26 31.55
C ALA A 158 -29.45 -21.33 30.79
N ILE A 159 -29.93 -22.33 31.53
CA ILE A 159 -30.62 -23.51 30.97
C ILE A 159 -32.03 -23.60 31.54
N SER A 160 -33.01 -23.84 30.66
CA SER A 160 -34.38 -24.17 31.04
C SER A 160 -34.96 -25.25 30.15
N PHE A 161 -35.85 -26.07 30.73
CA PHE A 161 -36.61 -27.10 30.03
C PHE A 161 -38.10 -26.78 30.12
N TYR A 162 -38.79 -27.11 29.02
CA TYR A 162 -40.22 -26.92 28.87
C TYR A 162 -40.87 -28.27 28.49
N ASP A 163 -42.09 -28.50 28.97
CA ASP A 163 -42.91 -29.65 28.57
C ASP A 163 -43.48 -29.50 27.14
N GLU A 164 -44.34 -30.44 26.76
CA GLU A 164 -45.00 -30.46 25.46
C GLU A 164 -45.99 -29.30 25.26
N GLU A 165 -46.49 -28.70 26.35
CA GLU A 165 -47.40 -27.56 26.39
C GLU A 165 -46.66 -26.20 26.51
N ASP A 166 -45.31 -26.22 26.37
CA ASP A 166 -44.41 -25.07 26.47
C ASP A 166 -44.35 -24.44 27.90
N GLY A 167 -44.70 -25.24 28.91
CA GLY A 167 -44.58 -24.87 30.33
C GLY A 167 -43.20 -25.17 30.90
N VAL A 168 -42.64 -24.28 31.70
CA VAL A 168 -41.31 -24.49 32.34
C VAL A 168 -41.39 -25.64 33.34
N VAL A 169 -40.55 -26.67 33.15
CA VAL A 169 -40.41 -27.82 34.10
C VAL A 169 -39.09 -27.78 34.88
N PHE A 170 -38.11 -27.06 34.38
CA PHE A 170 -36.81 -26.91 35.05
C PHE A 170 -36.13 -25.61 34.61
N SER A 171 -35.44 -24.99 35.56
CA SER A 171 -34.50 -23.89 35.30
C SER A 171 -33.35 -23.94 36.29
N ASN A 172 -32.11 -23.70 35.81
CA ASN A 172 -30.93 -23.71 36.68
C ASN A 172 -30.66 -22.32 37.29
N PRO A 173 -29.76 -22.23 38.31
CA PRO A 173 -29.44 -20.95 38.94
C PRO A 173 -28.90 -19.87 37.95
N ALA A 174 -28.18 -20.26 36.91
CA ALA A 174 -27.70 -19.33 35.88
C ALA A 174 -28.84 -18.69 35.12
N TYR A 175 -29.93 -19.40 34.85
CA TYR A 175 -31.13 -18.86 34.23
C TYR A 175 -31.73 -17.70 35.04
N HIS A 176 -31.78 -17.82 36.36
CA HIS A 176 -32.28 -16.77 37.26
C HIS A 176 -31.28 -15.59 37.41
N ARG A 177 -29.99 -15.81 37.18
CA ARG A 177 -29.02 -14.70 37.11
C ARG A 177 -29.21 -13.84 35.85
N VAL A 178 -29.58 -14.46 34.74
CA VAL A 178 -29.88 -13.74 33.48
C VAL A 178 -31.24 -13.02 33.57
N PHE A 179 -32.22 -13.64 34.25
CA PHE A 179 -33.59 -13.13 34.38
C PHE A 179 -33.96 -12.92 35.84
N PRO A 180 -33.37 -11.95 36.55
CA PRO A 180 -33.63 -11.72 37.99
C PRO A 180 -35.03 -11.18 38.28
N HIS A 181 -35.75 -10.69 37.28
CA HIS A 181 -37.11 -10.17 37.35
C HIS A 181 -38.17 -11.29 37.29
N TYR A 182 -37.77 -12.53 36.96
CA TYR A 182 -38.70 -13.67 36.98
C TYR A 182 -39.06 -14.09 38.42
N PRO A 183 -40.25 -14.68 38.62
CA PRO A 183 -40.55 -15.32 39.89
C PRO A 183 -39.50 -16.36 40.26
N GLY A 184 -39.26 -16.59 41.55
CA GLY A 184 -38.29 -17.62 41.97
C GLY A 184 -38.60 -18.97 41.34
N ARG A 185 -37.65 -19.92 41.39
CA ARG A 185 -37.73 -21.22 40.67
C ARG A 185 -39.08 -21.94 40.80
N GLN A 186 -39.68 -21.95 42.00
CA GLN A 186 -40.99 -22.58 42.22
C GLN A 186 -42.12 -21.81 41.51
N GLY A 187 -42.07 -20.50 41.49
CA GLY A 187 -43.10 -19.68 40.84
C GLY A 187 -43.00 -19.68 39.32
N LEU A 188 -41.85 -20.10 38.79
CA LEU A 188 -41.64 -20.20 37.34
C LEU A 188 -42.18 -21.50 36.73
N LEU A 189 -42.37 -22.56 37.56
CA LEU A 189 -42.87 -23.84 37.08
C LEU A 189 -44.25 -23.71 36.46
N GLY A 190 -44.42 -24.26 35.25
CA GLY A 190 -45.65 -24.18 34.45
C GLY A 190 -45.86 -22.87 33.70
N ALA A 191 -45.01 -21.84 33.89
CA ALA A 191 -45.09 -20.60 33.12
C ALA A 191 -44.80 -20.89 31.65
N ARG A 192 -45.62 -20.36 30.73
CA ARG A 192 -45.41 -20.55 29.30
C ARG A 192 -44.29 -19.67 28.80
N HIS A 193 -43.48 -20.16 27.88
CA HIS A 193 -42.35 -19.45 27.31
C HIS A 193 -42.71 -18.06 26.74
N LEU A 194 -43.89 -17.93 26.12
CA LEU A 194 -44.36 -16.63 25.61
C LEU A 194 -44.66 -15.62 26.72
N ASP A 195 -45.15 -16.08 27.87
CA ASP A 195 -45.44 -15.19 29.02
C ASP A 195 -44.13 -14.68 29.65
N LEU A 196 -43.07 -15.45 29.54
CA LEU A 196 -41.74 -15.00 29.97
C LEU A 196 -41.23 -13.85 29.09
N TYR A 197 -41.43 -13.88 27.76
CA TYR A 197 -41.11 -12.75 26.89
C TYR A 197 -41.91 -11.48 27.21
N LYS A 198 -43.15 -11.61 27.70
CA LYS A 198 -43.93 -10.44 28.19
C LYS A 198 -43.27 -9.82 29.42
N LEU A 199 -42.83 -10.66 30.36
CA LEU A 199 -42.10 -10.19 31.54
C LEU A 199 -40.75 -9.53 31.14
N ASP A 200 -40.05 -10.06 30.14
CA ASP A 200 -38.82 -9.48 29.63
C ASP A 200 -39.07 -8.11 28.99
N LEU A 201 -40.19 -7.93 28.26
CA LEU A 201 -40.59 -6.64 27.68
C LEU A 201 -40.96 -5.64 28.77
N GLU A 202 -41.77 -6.05 29.78
CA GLU A 202 -42.15 -5.22 30.93
C GLU A 202 -40.93 -4.79 31.74
N ALA A 203 -39.94 -5.66 31.89
CA ALA A 203 -38.68 -5.38 32.56
C ALA A 203 -37.72 -4.53 31.70
N GLY A 204 -38.02 -4.34 30.43
CA GLY A 204 -37.19 -3.53 29.49
C GLY A 204 -35.81 -4.07 29.21
N ILE A 205 -35.60 -5.38 29.38
CA ILE A 205 -34.28 -6.01 29.20
C ILE A 205 -33.96 -6.40 27.74
N ILE A 206 -34.96 -6.42 26.86
CA ILE A 206 -34.82 -6.82 25.47
C ILE A 206 -34.22 -5.66 24.66
N ASP A 207 -33.00 -5.81 24.16
CA ASP A 207 -32.31 -4.84 23.32
C ASP A 207 -32.58 -5.08 21.81
N ASP A 208 -33.85 -5.16 21.44
CA ASP A 208 -34.30 -5.31 20.08
C ASP A 208 -35.09 -4.07 19.62
N PRO A 209 -34.78 -3.44 18.47
CA PRO A 209 -35.54 -2.30 18.00
C PRO A 209 -37.04 -2.57 17.82
N LEU A 210 -37.43 -3.77 17.35
CA LEU A 210 -38.84 -4.13 17.17
C LEU A 210 -39.54 -4.25 18.51
N ALA A 211 -38.88 -4.83 19.54
CA ALA A 211 -39.42 -4.93 20.89
C ALA A 211 -39.73 -3.55 21.50
N ARG A 212 -39.00 -2.51 21.13
CA ARG A 212 -39.23 -1.13 21.60
C ARG A 212 -40.28 -0.38 20.78
N THR A 213 -40.38 -0.63 19.47
CA THR A 213 -41.27 0.12 18.57
C THR A 213 -42.66 -0.53 18.42
N ASP A 214 -42.72 -1.86 18.44
CA ASP A 214 -43.96 -2.65 18.30
C ASP A 214 -43.83 -3.96 19.10
N PRO A 215 -44.10 -3.92 20.43
CA PRO A 215 -44.01 -5.09 21.29
C PRO A 215 -44.94 -6.25 20.88
N ASP A 216 -46.11 -5.94 20.31
CA ASP A 216 -47.07 -6.97 19.90
C ASP A 216 -46.55 -7.71 18.65
N ALA A 217 -45.97 -7.00 17.68
CA ALA A 217 -45.34 -7.63 16.52
C ALA A 217 -44.14 -8.47 16.95
N TYR A 218 -43.34 -8.02 17.92
CA TYR A 218 -42.23 -8.79 18.48
C TYR A 218 -42.71 -10.11 19.10
N LEU A 219 -43.77 -10.08 19.96
CA LEU A 219 -44.34 -11.25 20.57
C LEU A 219 -44.95 -12.21 19.55
N ALA A 220 -45.63 -11.70 18.53
CA ALA A 220 -46.17 -12.51 17.44
C ALA A 220 -45.03 -13.27 16.69
N GLY A 221 -43.91 -12.60 16.40
CA GLY A 221 -42.76 -13.25 15.81
C GLY A 221 -42.13 -14.33 16.69
N ARG A 222 -42.13 -14.13 18.01
CA ARG A 222 -41.65 -15.14 18.97
C ARG A 222 -42.61 -16.36 19.07
N ALA A 223 -43.91 -16.11 19.00
CA ALA A 223 -44.92 -17.18 18.97
C ALA A 223 -44.80 -18.01 17.68
N GLU A 224 -44.65 -17.36 16.54
CA GLU A 224 -44.44 -18.03 15.26
C GLU A 224 -43.18 -18.90 15.27
N LEU A 225 -42.07 -18.35 15.78
CA LEU A 225 -40.79 -19.09 15.90
C LEU A 225 -40.97 -20.33 16.80
N ALA A 226 -41.71 -20.20 17.91
CA ALA A 226 -41.99 -21.33 18.79
C ALA A 226 -42.83 -22.42 18.13
N SER A 227 -43.80 -22.03 17.28
CA SER A 227 -44.70 -22.97 16.57
C SER A 227 -44.00 -23.65 15.38
N THR A 228 -43.07 -23.00 14.75
CA THR A 228 -42.34 -23.50 13.54
C THR A 228 -41.05 -24.25 13.89
N LEU A 229 -40.68 -24.34 15.16
CA LEU A 229 -39.45 -25.02 15.59
C LEU A 229 -39.52 -26.53 15.31
N VAL A 230 -38.75 -27.00 14.34
CA VAL A 230 -38.69 -28.42 13.96
C VAL A 230 -37.64 -29.16 14.78
N ASP A 231 -36.39 -28.75 14.75
CA ASP A 231 -35.28 -29.44 15.46
C ASP A 231 -34.52 -28.50 16.40
N HIS A 232 -33.95 -27.42 15.89
CA HIS A 232 -33.18 -26.47 16.66
C HIS A 232 -33.25 -25.05 16.07
N HIS A 233 -33.13 -24.07 16.95
CA HIS A 233 -33.01 -22.65 16.60
C HIS A 233 -31.79 -22.06 17.29
N ARG A 234 -31.07 -21.18 16.62
CA ARG A 234 -29.93 -20.44 17.16
C ARG A 234 -30.00 -18.98 16.73
N GLU A 235 -29.90 -18.08 17.67
CA GLU A 235 -29.84 -16.65 17.40
C GLU A 235 -28.92 -15.95 18.41
N ILE A 236 -28.53 -14.69 18.09
CA ILE A 236 -27.83 -13.81 19.03
C ILE A 236 -28.88 -12.90 19.64
N GLN A 237 -28.97 -12.89 20.95
CA GLN A 237 -29.88 -12.04 21.71
C GLN A 237 -29.11 -11.02 22.55
N ALA A 238 -29.52 -9.76 22.50
CA ALA A 238 -29.02 -8.72 23.39
C ALA A 238 -30.07 -8.52 24.52
N LEU A 239 -29.64 -8.74 25.75
CA LEU A 239 -30.50 -8.68 26.92
C LEU A 239 -29.79 -7.95 28.05
N GLY A 240 -30.38 -6.86 28.55
CA GLY A 240 -29.86 -6.11 29.70
C GLY A 240 -28.43 -5.62 29.54
N GLY A 241 -28.03 -5.19 28.30
CA GLY A 241 -26.69 -4.75 27.97
C GLY A 241 -25.66 -5.87 27.80
N ARG A 242 -26.07 -7.12 27.82
CA ARG A 242 -25.25 -8.30 27.58
C ARG A 242 -25.66 -9.01 26.29
N THR A 243 -24.73 -9.72 25.66
CA THR A 243 -24.97 -10.46 24.44
C THR A 243 -24.88 -11.96 24.69
N TYR A 244 -25.92 -12.66 24.30
CA TYR A 244 -26.06 -14.11 24.50
C TYR A 244 -26.20 -14.82 23.15
N ILE A 245 -25.66 -16.05 23.07
CA ILE A 245 -26.09 -17.01 22.04
C ILE A 245 -27.25 -17.78 22.66
N TYR A 246 -28.43 -17.64 22.09
CA TYR A 246 -29.61 -18.39 22.43
C TYR A 246 -29.76 -19.62 21.55
N PHE A 247 -29.94 -20.76 22.20
CA PHE A 247 -30.28 -22.03 21.56
C PHE A 247 -31.63 -22.52 22.08
N ARG A 248 -32.45 -23.00 21.17
CA ARG A 248 -33.66 -23.72 21.50
C ARG A 248 -33.71 -25.03 20.72
N MET A 249 -33.95 -26.16 21.41
CA MET A 249 -33.98 -27.48 20.81
C MET A 249 -35.20 -28.22 21.26
N LYS A 250 -35.90 -28.92 20.32
CA LYS A 250 -37.05 -29.76 20.62
C LYS A 250 -36.64 -31.23 20.68
N SER A 251 -37.01 -31.95 21.73
CA SER A 251 -36.75 -33.37 21.87
C SER A 251 -37.72 -34.21 21.04
N ARG A 252 -37.43 -35.50 20.85
CA ARG A 252 -38.35 -36.45 20.19
C ARG A 252 -39.64 -36.67 21.00
N THR A 253 -39.63 -36.39 22.30
CA THR A 253 -40.82 -36.47 23.19
C THR A 253 -41.64 -35.22 23.19
N GLY A 254 -41.31 -34.19 22.42
CA GLY A 254 -42.02 -32.92 22.36
C GLY A 254 -41.48 -31.86 23.33
N ALA A 255 -40.79 -32.25 24.39
CA ALA A 255 -40.19 -31.32 25.36
C ALA A 255 -39.12 -30.42 24.68
N THR A 256 -39.00 -29.18 25.13
CA THR A 256 -38.07 -28.20 24.59
C THR A 256 -36.98 -27.81 25.62
N MET A 257 -35.76 -27.68 25.20
CA MET A 257 -34.67 -27.10 25.99
C MET A 257 -34.28 -25.74 25.44
N SER A 258 -34.11 -24.75 26.29
CA SER A 258 -33.43 -23.51 25.92
C SER A 258 -32.12 -23.33 26.68
N ARG A 259 -31.13 -22.75 26.00
CA ARG A 259 -29.80 -22.46 26.55
C ARG A 259 -29.34 -21.10 26.12
N ARG A 260 -28.78 -20.32 27.03
CA ARG A 260 -28.13 -19.05 26.73
C ARG A 260 -26.71 -19.07 27.24
N ILE A 261 -25.78 -18.72 26.32
CA ILE A 261 -24.34 -18.62 26.59
C ILE A 261 -23.98 -17.14 26.54
N ASP A 262 -23.45 -16.59 27.61
CA ASP A 262 -22.94 -15.21 27.62
C ASP A 262 -21.68 -15.12 26.75
N ILE A 263 -21.75 -14.31 25.72
CA ILE A 263 -20.64 -14.03 24.81
C ILE A 263 -20.25 -12.55 24.80
N THR A 264 -20.70 -11.79 25.82
CA THR A 264 -20.51 -10.33 25.86
C THR A 264 -19.03 -9.95 25.69
N GLU A 265 -18.15 -10.59 26.42
CA GLU A 265 -16.72 -10.31 26.35
C GLU A 265 -16.14 -10.66 24.97
N GLN A 266 -16.45 -11.85 24.45
CA GLN A 266 -15.99 -12.27 23.11
C GLN A 266 -16.52 -11.35 22.01
N TRP A 267 -17.78 -10.92 22.14
CA TRP A 267 -18.40 -10.01 21.18
C TRP A 267 -17.73 -8.64 21.19
N GLN A 268 -17.46 -8.08 22.39
CA GLN A 268 -16.76 -6.82 22.54
C GLN A 268 -15.31 -6.89 22.04
N ILE A 269 -14.59 -7.96 22.34
CA ILE A 269 -13.22 -8.17 21.84
C ILE A 269 -13.24 -8.25 20.32
N THR A 270 -14.18 -8.99 19.74
CA THR A 270 -14.29 -9.13 18.27
C THR A 270 -14.62 -7.79 17.60
N ALA A 271 -15.51 -6.99 18.21
CA ALA A 271 -15.82 -5.65 17.71
C ALA A 271 -14.60 -4.72 17.76
N LYS A 272 -13.86 -4.72 18.88
CA LYS A 272 -12.62 -3.96 19.03
C LYS A 272 -11.53 -4.40 18.03
N LEU A 273 -11.40 -5.71 17.79
CA LEU A 273 -10.45 -6.24 16.81
C LEU A 273 -10.79 -5.78 15.39
N ARG A 274 -12.07 -5.81 15.02
CA ARG A 274 -12.53 -5.32 13.72
C ARG A 274 -12.29 -3.82 13.54
N GLU A 275 -12.51 -3.03 14.58
CA GLU A 275 -12.22 -1.60 14.58
C GLU A 275 -10.70 -1.35 14.41
N ARG A 276 -9.88 -2.04 15.22
CA ARG A 276 -8.42 -1.96 15.11
C ARG A 276 -7.90 -2.43 13.74
N GLU A 277 -8.49 -3.47 13.19
CA GLU A 277 -8.14 -3.94 11.84
C GLU A 277 -8.47 -2.89 10.77
N ARG A 278 -9.60 -2.18 10.93
CA ARG A 278 -9.99 -1.08 10.04
C ARG A 278 -9.02 0.10 10.16
N GLU A 279 -8.71 0.53 11.39
CA GLU A 279 -7.71 1.58 11.66
C GLU A 279 -6.34 1.21 11.08
N LEU A 280 -5.88 -0.02 11.29
CA LEU A 280 -4.61 -0.51 10.72
C LEU A 280 -4.62 -0.53 9.19
N LYS A 281 -5.70 -0.93 8.55
CA LYS A 281 -5.85 -0.88 7.09
C LYS A 281 -5.79 0.56 6.58
N GLU A 282 -6.40 1.51 7.27
CA GLU A 282 -6.30 2.92 6.91
C GLU A 282 -4.87 3.43 7.05
N LEU A 283 -4.16 3.12 8.13
CA LEU A 283 -2.75 3.50 8.31
C LEU A 283 -1.82 2.86 7.26
N VAL A 284 -2.08 1.61 6.87
CA VAL A 284 -1.26 0.89 5.86
C VAL A 284 -1.47 1.46 4.45
N TYR A 285 -2.66 1.98 4.13
CA TYR A 285 -3.03 2.37 2.77
C TYR A 285 -3.21 3.87 2.55
N ARG A 286 -3.06 4.69 3.59
CA ARG A 286 -3.12 6.15 3.51
C ARG A 286 -1.74 6.79 3.69
N ASP A 287 -1.53 7.93 3.05
CA ASP A 287 -0.40 8.83 3.32
C ASP A 287 -0.72 9.68 4.55
N VAL A 288 0.13 9.59 5.58
CA VAL A 288 -0.10 10.20 6.89
C VAL A 288 -0.18 11.73 6.80
N LEU A 289 0.54 12.34 5.86
CA LEU A 289 0.57 13.79 5.71
C LEU A 289 -0.68 14.34 5.02
N THR A 290 -1.09 13.71 3.92
CA THR A 290 -2.11 14.24 3.01
C THR A 290 -3.47 13.56 3.11
N GLY A 291 -3.54 12.39 3.76
CA GLY A 291 -4.76 11.57 3.84
C GLY A 291 -5.15 10.87 2.52
N LEU A 292 -4.44 11.12 1.43
CA LEU A 292 -4.63 10.42 0.16
C LEU A 292 -4.19 8.95 0.27
N HIS A 293 -4.51 8.14 -0.74
CA HIS A 293 -3.93 6.80 -0.80
C HIS A 293 -2.41 6.88 -0.93
N ASN A 294 -1.71 5.91 -0.31
CA ASN A 294 -0.26 5.83 -0.39
C ASN A 294 0.21 4.92 -1.54
N ARG A 295 1.52 4.78 -1.69
CA ARG A 295 2.18 3.94 -2.69
C ARG A 295 1.77 2.47 -2.62
N ALA A 296 1.56 1.93 -1.40
CA ALA A 296 1.18 0.53 -1.22
C ALA A 296 -0.22 0.25 -1.78
N PHE A 297 -1.20 1.10 -1.44
CA PHE A 297 -2.54 1.02 -2.01
C PHE A 297 -2.52 1.15 -3.54
N LEU A 298 -1.81 2.16 -4.06
CA LEU A 298 -1.76 2.41 -5.49
C LEU A 298 -1.26 1.20 -6.28
N ARG A 299 -0.19 0.55 -5.80
CA ARG A 299 0.35 -0.66 -6.44
C ARG A 299 -0.68 -1.79 -6.47
N GLN A 300 -1.35 -2.04 -5.35
CA GLN A 300 -2.39 -3.06 -5.26
C GLN A 300 -3.56 -2.73 -6.18
N HIS A 301 -4.00 -1.47 -6.20
CA HIS A 301 -5.10 -0.99 -7.02
C HIS A 301 -4.79 -1.13 -8.53
N ILE A 302 -3.62 -0.68 -8.99
CA ILE A 302 -3.20 -0.83 -10.39
C ILE A 302 -3.13 -2.31 -10.79
N THR A 303 -2.62 -3.19 -9.91
CA THR A 303 -2.59 -4.63 -10.17
C THR A 303 -4.01 -5.19 -10.35
N ALA A 304 -4.95 -4.81 -9.49
CA ALA A 304 -6.34 -5.23 -9.58
C ALA A 304 -7.04 -4.70 -10.85
N VAL A 305 -6.81 -3.43 -11.20
CA VAL A 305 -7.37 -2.81 -12.42
C VAL A 305 -6.77 -3.46 -13.67
N SER A 306 -5.47 -3.75 -13.68
CA SER A 306 -4.80 -4.45 -14.78
C SER A 306 -5.35 -5.86 -14.98
N ALA A 307 -5.59 -6.62 -13.91
CA ALA A 307 -6.22 -7.94 -13.99
C ALA A 307 -7.65 -7.87 -14.55
N ARG A 308 -8.42 -6.84 -14.18
CA ARG A 308 -9.77 -6.59 -14.74
C ARG A 308 -9.72 -6.23 -16.23
N LEU A 309 -8.69 -5.51 -16.66
CA LEU A 309 -8.46 -5.22 -18.07
C LEU A 309 -8.12 -6.50 -18.85
N GLU A 310 -7.22 -7.33 -18.34
CA GLU A 310 -6.84 -8.63 -18.93
C GLU A 310 -8.03 -9.59 -19.01
N ALA A 311 -8.92 -9.57 -18.01
CA ALA A 311 -10.16 -10.34 -18.00
C ALA A 311 -11.27 -9.77 -18.91
N GLY A 312 -11.05 -8.63 -19.57
CA GLY A 312 -12.06 -7.96 -20.41
C GLY A 312 -13.20 -7.32 -19.64
N ALA A 313 -13.09 -7.18 -18.31
CA ALA A 313 -14.11 -6.56 -17.46
C ALA A 313 -14.16 -5.03 -17.57
N ILE A 314 -13.10 -4.41 -18.07
CA ILE A 314 -13.00 -2.99 -18.40
C ILE A 314 -12.35 -2.81 -19.77
N ASN A 315 -12.66 -1.71 -20.45
CA ASN A 315 -12.13 -1.43 -21.80
C ASN A 315 -10.73 -0.80 -21.76
N GLY A 316 -10.31 -0.26 -20.63
CA GLY A 316 -9.03 0.37 -20.43
C GLY A 316 -9.02 1.29 -19.21
N PHE A 317 -7.85 1.77 -18.84
CA PHE A 317 -7.67 2.77 -17.80
C PHE A 317 -6.49 3.67 -18.13
N ALA A 318 -6.40 4.82 -17.44
CA ALA A 318 -5.30 5.74 -17.60
C ALA A 318 -4.69 6.11 -16.24
N VAL A 319 -3.41 6.47 -16.29
CA VAL A 319 -2.67 6.98 -15.14
C VAL A 319 -2.13 8.36 -15.49
N GLN A 320 -2.33 9.33 -14.60
CA GLN A 320 -1.67 10.62 -14.63
C GLN A 320 -0.73 10.72 -13.45
N LEU A 321 0.58 10.75 -13.70
CA LEU A 321 1.61 10.97 -12.70
C LEU A 321 1.98 12.44 -12.69
N ILE A 322 1.96 13.05 -11.52
CA ILE A 322 2.15 14.49 -11.29
C ILE A 322 3.38 14.67 -10.41
N ASP A 323 4.31 15.52 -10.82
CA ASP A 323 5.49 15.95 -10.06
C ASP A 323 5.43 17.48 -9.89
N LEU A 324 5.66 17.97 -8.68
CA LEU A 324 5.65 19.41 -8.40
C LEU A 324 7.00 20.03 -8.75
N ASN A 325 6.99 21.04 -9.59
CA ASN A 325 8.22 21.69 -10.02
C ASN A 325 8.83 22.52 -8.87
N ASP A 326 10.14 22.39 -8.66
CA ASP A 326 10.95 23.15 -7.70
C ASP A 326 10.46 23.07 -6.22
N PHE A 327 9.70 22.02 -5.86
CA PHE A 327 9.22 21.85 -4.47
C PHE A 327 10.38 21.76 -3.45
N LYS A 328 11.51 21.16 -3.84
CA LYS A 328 12.71 21.12 -3.00
C LYS A 328 13.19 22.53 -2.62
N ALA A 329 13.13 23.49 -3.55
CA ALA A 329 13.52 24.86 -3.27
C ALA A 329 12.62 25.54 -2.20
N VAL A 330 11.33 25.16 -2.13
CA VAL A 330 10.43 25.60 -1.06
C VAL A 330 10.88 25.04 0.29
N ASN A 331 11.21 23.77 0.35
CA ASN A 331 11.73 23.14 1.59
C ASN A 331 13.06 23.77 2.02
N ASP A 332 13.98 23.93 1.09
CA ASP A 332 15.32 24.47 1.38
C ASP A 332 15.27 25.95 1.85
N ALA A 333 14.33 26.74 1.30
CA ALA A 333 14.21 28.16 1.64
C ALA A 333 13.31 28.43 2.86
N TYR A 334 12.31 27.60 3.13
CA TYR A 334 11.24 27.90 4.11
C TYR A 334 11.00 26.81 5.14
N GLY A 335 11.75 25.70 5.08
CA GLY A 335 11.68 24.57 5.99
C GLY A 335 10.59 23.55 5.61
N HIS A 336 10.75 22.33 6.15
CA HIS A 336 9.86 21.19 5.85
C HIS A 336 8.42 21.41 6.32
N ASP A 337 8.21 22.11 7.44
CA ASP A 337 6.85 22.38 7.94
C ASP A 337 6.02 23.20 6.95
N THR A 338 6.65 24.18 6.28
CA THR A 338 6.01 24.97 5.22
C THR A 338 5.74 24.12 3.99
N GLY A 339 6.69 23.26 3.61
CA GLY A 339 6.50 22.30 2.52
C GLY A 339 5.33 21.34 2.79
N ASP A 340 5.21 20.85 4.01
CA ASP A 340 4.12 19.96 4.42
C ASP A 340 2.74 20.65 4.34
N GLN A 341 2.65 21.93 4.71
CA GLN A 341 1.42 22.71 4.52
C GLN A 341 1.06 22.88 3.04
N VAL A 342 2.04 23.21 2.21
CA VAL A 342 1.87 23.30 0.76
C VAL A 342 1.39 21.97 0.18
N LEU A 343 1.97 20.84 0.58
CA LEU A 343 1.56 19.51 0.13
C LEU A 343 0.12 19.16 0.52
N LYS A 344 -0.33 19.53 1.73
CA LYS A 344 -1.72 19.30 2.18
C LYS A 344 -2.70 20.06 1.29
N VAL A 345 -2.45 21.34 1.06
CA VAL A 345 -3.31 22.18 0.19
C VAL A 345 -3.35 21.64 -1.23
N LEU A 346 -2.20 21.23 -1.77
CA LEU A 346 -2.12 20.65 -3.12
C LEU A 346 -2.82 19.30 -3.21
N ALA A 347 -2.72 18.47 -2.19
CA ALA A 347 -3.43 17.19 -2.13
C ALA A 347 -4.95 17.38 -2.18
N GLU A 348 -5.49 18.35 -1.43
CA GLU A 348 -6.92 18.71 -1.45
C GLU A 348 -7.34 19.23 -2.84
N ARG A 349 -6.52 20.06 -3.47
CA ARG A 349 -6.78 20.58 -4.82
C ARG A 349 -6.77 19.49 -5.88
N ILE A 350 -5.79 18.58 -5.81
CA ILE A 350 -5.69 17.43 -6.71
C ILE A 350 -6.89 16.49 -6.50
N ALA A 351 -7.27 16.25 -5.24
CA ALA A 351 -8.45 15.44 -4.91
C ALA A 351 -9.74 16.06 -5.46
N SER A 352 -9.92 17.37 -5.30
CA SER A 352 -11.10 18.10 -5.79
C SER A 352 -11.16 18.14 -7.32
N ALA A 353 -10.02 18.36 -7.99
CA ALA A 353 -9.96 18.43 -9.45
C ALA A 353 -10.00 17.05 -10.11
N GLY A 354 -9.37 16.04 -9.50
CA GLY A 354 -9.22 14.69 -10.03
C GLY A 354 -10.30 13.71 -9.59
N GLY A 355 -11.05 13.99 -8.52
CA GLY A 355 -11.88 13.04 -7.83
C GLY A 355 -13.38 13.27 -7.98
N ASN A 356 -14.00 12.80 -9.07
CA ASN A 356 -15.47 12.72 -9.17
C ASN A 356 -16.05 11.45 -8.50
N GLY A 357 -15.41 10.95 -7.42
CA GLY A 357 -15.82 9.71 -6.72
C GLY A 357 -15.48 8.39 -7.45
N GLN A 358 -15.06 8.46 -8.71
CA GLN A 358 -14.71 7.28 -9.53
C GLN A 358 -13.21 7.12 -9.77
N ASN A 359 -12.40 8.13 -9.44
CA ASN A 359 -10.96 8.13 -9.68
C ASN A 359 -10.20 7.83 -8.38
N THR A 360 -9.13 7.06 -8.48
CA THR A 360 -8.23 6.81 -7.37
C THR A 360 -7.10 7.82 -7.38
N ILE A 361 -6.89 8.51 -6.25
CA ILE A 361 -5.84 9.50 -6.09
C ILE A 361 -4.90 9.05 -4.98
N ALA A 362 -3.60 9.06 -5.27
CA ALA A 362 -2.57 8.62 -4.36
C ALA A 362 -1.36 9.58 -4.35
N ARG A 363 -0.62 9.58 -3.23
CA ARG A 363 0.70 10.20 -3.14
C ARG A 363 1.76 9.09 -3.06
N LEU A 364 2.77 9.14 -3.93
CA LEU A 364 3.86 8.15 -3.96
C LEU A 364 4.94 8.42 -2.91
N GLY A 365 5.10 9.67 -2.54
CA GLY A 365 6.10 10.20 -1.62
C GLY A 365 6.67 11.52 -2.12
N GLY A 366 7.29 12.32 -1.26
CA GLY A 366 7.83 13.63 -1.65
C GLY A 366 6.77 14.51 -2.30
N ASP A 367 7.01 14.91 -3.53
CA ASP A 367 6.22 15.81 -4.38
C ASP A 367 5.46 15.09 -5.51
N GLU A 368 5.37 13.74 -5.46
CA GLU A 368 4.75 12.94 -6.52
C GLU A 368 3.32 12.50 -6.15
N PHE A 369 2.36 12.79 -7.05
CA PHE A 369 0.97 12.39 -6.95
C PHE A 369 0.53 11.59 -8.17
N VAL A 370 -0.47 10.74 -7.99
CA VAL A 370 -1.02 9.90 -9.06
C VAL A 370 -2.53 9.96 -9.07
N VAL A 371 -3.11 10.06 -10.26
CA VAL A 371 -4.54 9.90 -10.50
C VAL A 371 -4.74 8.71 -11.43
N VAL A 372 -5.50 7.70 -10.99
CA VAL A 372 -5.90 6.54 -11.79
C VAL A 372 -7.34 6.69 -12.21
N LEU A 373 -7.61 6.57 -13.51
CA LEU A 373 -8.93 6.75 -14.11
C LEU A 373 -9.35 5.43 -14.78
N GLU A 374 -10.28 4.73 -14.15
CA GLU A 374 -10.84 3.50 -14.71
C GLU A 374 -11.85 3.82 -15.83
N ASN A 375 -11.90 2.97 -16.87
CA ASN A 375 -12.79 3.12 -18.03
C ASN A 375 -12.64 4.46 -18.78
N GLN A 376 -11.51 5.16 -18.60
CA GLN A 376 -11.24 6.43 -19.25
C GLN A 376 -9.98 6.33 -20.11
N THR A 377 -10.16 6.27 -21.44
CA THR A 377 -9.08 6.17 -22.43
C THR A 377 -9.09 7.34 -23.43
N SER A 378 -10.10 8.21 -23.35
CA SER A 378 -10.23 9.36 -24.24
C SER A 378 -9.11 10.37 -24.01
N ARG A 379 -8.22 10.54 -24.99
CA ARG A 379 -7.13 11.52 -24.90
C ARG A 379 -7.63 12.94 -24.70
N MET A 380 -8.82 13.29 -25.18
CA MET A 380 -9.40 14.61 -25.01
C MET A 380 -9.81 14.83 -23.54
N ALA A 381 -10.48 13.85 -22.92
CA ALA A 381 -10.87 13.92 -21.51
C ALA A 381 -9.65 13.96 -20.59
N LEU A 382 -8.65 13.09 -20.84
CA LEU A 382 -7.40 13.06 -20.08
C LEU A 382 -6.59 14.35 -20.19
N ARG A 383 -6.58 14.99 -21.38
CA ARG A 383 -5.98 16.30 -21.59
C ARG A 383 -6.72 17.40 -20.84
N SER A 384 -8.06 17.36 -20.84
CA SER A 384 -8.87 18.32 -20.11
C SER A 384 -8.58 18.25 -18.61
N LEU A 385 -8.54 17.05 -18.05
CA LEU A 385 -8.20 16.82 -16.65
C LEU A 385 -6.78 17.33 -16.31
N ALA A 386 -5.78 16.98 -17.16
CA ALA A 386 -4.42 17.45 -16.93
C ALA A 386 -4.32 18.98 -16.90
N ARG A 387 -5.04 19.69 -17.78
CA ARG A 387 -5.11 21.16 -17.78
C ARG A 387 -5.82 21.71 -16.53
N GLN A 388 -6.88 21.03 -16.09
CA GLN A 388 -7.59 21.40 -14.87
C GLN A 388 -6.72 21.22 -13.62
N LEU A 389 -5.96 20.12 -13.54
CA LEU A 389 -4.98 19.86 -12.49
C LEU A 389 -3.88 20.92 -12.47
N ILE A 390 -3.30 21.24 -13.65
CA ILE A 390 -2.29 22.29 -13.79
C ILE A 390 -2.83 23.63 -13.30
N ALA A 391 -4.05 24.01 -13.70
CA ALA A 391 -4.66 25.25 -13.27
C ALA A 391 -4.92 25.28 -11.76
N SER A 392 -5.42 24.18 -11.20
CA SER A 392 -5.72 24.05 -9.76
C SER A 392 -4.46 24.11 -8.89
N ILE A 393 -3.39 23.43 -9.31
CA ILE A 393 -2.08 23.43 -8.64
C ILE A 393 -1.44 24.84 -8.73
N GLY A 394 -1.56 25.49 -9.88
CA GLY A 394 -0.98 26.82 -10.13
C GLY A 394 -1.65 27.98 -9.39
N ASN A 395 -2.81 27.75 -8.77
CA ASN A 395 -3.46 28.77 -7.95
C ASN A 395 -2.60 29.16 -6.73
N PRO A 396 -2.60 30.45 -6.32
CA PRO A 396 -1.84 30.88 -5.17
C PRO A 396 -2.17 30.06 -3.90
N ILE A 397 -1.14 29.71 -3.13
CA ILE A 397 -1.27 29.03 -1.84
C ILE A 397 -0.84 30.00 -0.77
N GLU A 398 -1.75 30.34 0.13
CA GLU A 398 -1.47 31.18 1.28
C GLU A 398 -1.02 30.30 2.46
N SER A 399 0.20 30.53 2.94
CA SER A 399 0.73 29.86 4.13
C SER A 399 1.62 30.85 4.91
N ASN A 400 1.36 31.01 6.19
CA ASN A 400 2.16 31.80 7.12
C ASN A 400 2.52 33.23 6.61
N THR A 401 1.53 34.01 6.15
CA THR A 401 1.70 35.39 5.60
C THR A 401 2.40 35.47 4.24
N ARG A 402 2.61 34.35 3.56
CA ARG A 402 3.26 34.27 2.24
C ARG A 402 2.37 33.59 1.21
N VAL A 403 2.60 33.94 -0.05
CA VAL A 403 1.90 33.37 -1.19
C VAL A 403 2.87 32.56 -2.02
N PHE A 404 2.59 31.26 -2.18
CA PHE A 404 3.36 30.34 -3.04
C PHE A 404 2.61 30.08 -4.33
N ARG A 405 3.34 29.95 -5.43
CA ARG A 405 2.82 29.49 -6.72
C ARG A 405 3.63 28.28 -7.16
N MET A 406 2.97 27.13 -7.30
CA MET A 406 3.63 25.89 -7.68
C MET A 406 3.32 25.56 -9.13
N GLY A 407 4.33 25.08 -9.85
CA GLY A 407 4.16 24.42 -11.13
C GLY A 407 4.10 22.92 -10.97
N CYS A 408 3.66 22.20 -12.01
CA CYS A 408 3.73 20.76 -12.04
C CYS A 408 3.99 20.21 -13.45
N SER A 409 4.56 19.02 -13.51
CA SER A 409 4.75 18.25 -14.73
C SER A 409 3.89 16.99 -14.66
N ILE A 410 3.09 16.72 -15.71
CA ILE A 410 2.14 15.60 -15.71
C ILE A 410 2.49 14.62 -16.84
N GLY A 411 2.72 13.36 -16.49
CA GLY A 411 2.85 12.25 -17.42
C GLY A 411 1.57 11.43 -17.50
N ILE A 412 1.11 11.15 -18.72
CA ILE A 412 -0.16 10.45 -18.98
C ILE A 412 0.12 9.16 -19.72
N ALA A 413 -0.22 8.02 -19.12
CA ALA A 413 -0.17 6.72 -19.74
C ALA A 413 -1.57 6.10 -19.84
N ILE A 414 -1.83 5.35 -20.92
CA ILE A 414 -3.12 4.72 -21.20
C ILE A 414 -2.87 3.23 -21.45
N ALA A 415 -3.59 2.36 -20.71
CA ALA A 415 -3.63 0.93 -20.91
C ALA A 415 -4.96 0.54 -21.58
N THR A 416 -4.89 -0.25 -22.66
CA THR A 416 -6.02 -0.82 -23.36
C THR A 416 -5.77 -2.30 -23.65
N GLY A 417 -6.82 -3.11 -23.78
CA GLY A 417 -6.72 -4.57 -24.00
C GLY A 417 -5.96 -4.98 -25.27
N GLU A 418 -5.92 -4.10 -26.29
CA GLU A 418 -5.21 -4.37 -27.55
C GLU A 418 -3.66 -4.27 -27.42
N ARG A 419 -3.16 -3.65 -26.35
CA ARG A 419 -1.72 -3.55 -26.05
C ARG A 419 -1.34 -4.46 -24.88
N GLY A 420 -1.69 -5.73 -24.99
CA GLY A 420 -1.33 -6.81 -24.08
C GLY A 420 0.19 -7.02 -23.97
N GLY A 421 0.85 -6.08 -23.37
CA GLY A 421 2.27 -6.19 -23.01
C GLY A 421 2.43 -5.77 -21.55
N ARG A 422 3.05 -6.61 -20.76
CA ARG A 422 3.41 -6.52 -19.35
C ARG A 422 4.25 -5.28 -18.97
N ARG A 423 3.93 -4.10 -19.47
CA ARG A 423 4.61 -2.87 -19.06
C ARG A 423 3.93 -2.26 -17.85
N ASP A 424 4.73 -1.86 -16.90
CA ASP A 424 4.26 -1.11 -15.74
C ASP A 424 3.79 0.28 -16.23
N ILE A 425 2.48 0.52 -16.18
CA ILE A 425 1.88 1.79 -16.62
C ILE A 425 2.40 2.99 -15.84
N LEU A 426 2.87 2.78 -14.60
CA LEU A 426 3.50 3.84 -13.80
C LEU A 426 4.84 4.25 -14.41
N VAL A 427 5.63 3.29 -14.92
CA VAL A 427 6.89 3.58 -15.62
C VAL A 427 6.62 4.35 -16.91
N ASP A 428 5.58 3.97 -17.65
CA ASP A 428 5.20 4.69 -18.88
C ASP A 428 4.75 6.13 -18.55
N ALA A 429 4.00 6.34 -17.46
CA ALA A 429 3.60 7.66 -16.99
C ALA A 429 4.81 8.48 -16.51
N ASP A 430 5.76 7.87 -15.81
CA ASP A 430 6.99 8.53 -15.34
C ASP A 430 7.85 9.02 -16.50
N VAL A 431 8.04 8.19 -17.52
CA VAL A 431 8.75 8.59 -18.75
C VAL A 431 8.07 9.78 -19.42
N ALA A 432 6.75 9.78 -19.50
CA ALA A 432 6.00 10.89 -20.07
C ALA A 432 6.11 12.17 -19.23
N MET A 433 6.06 12.05 -17.90
CA MET A 433 6.22 13.16 -16.96
C MET A 433 7.60 13.78 -17.07
N TYR A 434 8.66 12.95 -17.10
CA TYR A 434 10.02 13.42 -17.31
C TYR A 434 10.17 14.16 -18.64
N HIS A 435 9.54 13.66 -19.72
CA HIS A 435 9.53 14.34 -21.01
C HIS A 435 8.81 15.70 -20.95
N ALA A 436 7.70 15.82 -20.21
CA ALA A 436 7.03 17.10 -19.99
C ALA A 436 7.94 18.09 -19.24
N LYS A 437 8.59 17.63 -18.16
CA LYS A 437 9.51 18.40 -17.31
C LYS A 437 10.73 18.91 -18.10
N SER A 438 11.30 18.07 -18.95
CA SER A 438 12.49 18.43 -19.77
C SER A 438 12.19 19.41 -20.88
N ARG A 439 10.97 19.44 -21.43
CA ARG A 439 10.58 20.38 -22.50
C ARG A 439 10.38 21.80 -22.00
N LYS A 440 9.88 21.97 -20.80
CA LYS A 440 9.59 23.28 -20.21
C LYS A 440 9.98 23.28 -18.73
N PRO A 441 11.29 23.34 -18.44
CA PRO A 441 11.76 23.47 -17.07
C PRO A 441 11.08 24.67 -16.40
N LYS A 442 10.67 24.51 -15.15
CA LYS A 442 10.00 25.56 -14.34
C LYS A 442 8.59 25.98 -14.80
N ARG A 443 8.05 25.44 -15.89
CA ARG A 443 6.67 25.70 -16.34
C ARG A 443 5.84 24.43 -16.29
N SER A 444 4.57 24.59 -15.91
CA SER A 444 3.63 23.45 -15.92
C SER A 444 3.37 22.96 -17.34
N ASP A 445 3.52 21.67 -17.57
CA ASP A 445 3.24 21.00 -18.86
C ASP A 445 2.75 19.57 -18.62
N TYR A 446 2.23 18.95 -19.67
CA TYR A 446 1.87 17.54 -19.65
C TYR A 446 2.31 16.85 -20.94
N ALA A 447 2.57 15.55 -20.84
CA ALA A 447 2.86 14.72 -22.02
C ALA A 447 2.12 13.38 -21.93
N PHE A 448 1.69 12.88 -23.10
CA PHE A 448 1.20 11.51 -23.24
C PHE A 448 2.37 10.60 -23.55
N PHE A 449 2.45 9.47 -22.87
CA PHE A 449 3.44 8.45 -23.17
C PHE A 449 3.41 8.03 -24.64
N ARG A 450 4.60 7.93 -25.22
CA ARG A 450 4.86 7.36 -26.54
C ARG A 450 6.11 6.48 -26.43
N PRO A 451 6.14 5.31 -27.05
CA PRO A 451 7.30 4.38 -26.98
C PRO A 451 8.64 5.03 -27.31
N ILE A 452 8.66 5.98 -28.25
CA ILE A 452 9.89 6.71 -28.65
C ILE A 452 10.53 7.47 -27.46
N MET A 453 9.75 7.87 -26.44
CA MET A 453 10.28 8.58 -25.27
C MET A 453 11.21 7.71 -24.43
N LEU A 454 11.02 6.38 -24.43
CA LEU A 454 11.94 5.45 -23.77
C LEU A 454 13.31 5.43 -24.49
N ASP A 455 13.29 5.45 -25.81
CA ASP A 455 14.51 5.48 -26.61
C ASP A 455 15.24 6.81 -26.41
N GLU A 456 14.50 7.92 -26.33
CA GLU A 456 15.04 9.24 -26.02
C GLU A 456 15.67 9.27 -24.61
N LEU A 457 14.99 8.71 -23.59
CA LEU A 457 15.52 8.63 -22.23
C LEU A 457 16.77 7.77 -22.13
N ASN A 458 16.78 6.60 -22.78
CA ASN A 458 17.94 5.72 -22.82
C ASN A 458 19.10 6.38 -23.57
N SER A 459 18.81 7.03 -24.72
CA SER A 459 19.78 7.79 -25.48
C SER A 459 20.42 8.92 -24.66
N ARG A 460 19.59 9.62 -23.85
CA ARG A 460 20.07 10.66 -22.93
C ARG A 460 20.97 10.09 -21.83
N ARG A 461 20.57 8.97 -21.18
CA ARG A 461 21.40 8.29 -20.16
C ARG A 461 22.75 7.88 -20.73
N ASN A 462 22.77 7.29 -21.91
CA ASN A 462 24.00 6.91 -22.61
C ASN A 462 24.87 8.15 -22.95
N LEU A 463 24.23 9.26 -23.32
CA LEU A 463 24.92 10.51 -23.64
C LEU A 463 25.55 11.12 -22.35
N VAL A 464 24.87 11.11 -21.22
CA VAL A 464 25.42 11.55 -19.92
C VAL A 464 26.63 10.73 -19.52
N ALA A 465 26.57 9.41 -19.65
CA ALA A 465 27.69 8.53 -19.35
C ALA A 465 28.90 8.81 -20.28
N ALA A 466 28.64 8.94 -21.57
CA ALA A 466 29.67 9.26 -22.58
C ALA A 466 30.30 10.63 -22.33
N LEU A 467 29.53 11.64 -21.93
CA LEU A 467 30.03 12.97 -21.59
C LEU A 467 30.96 12.96 -20.37
N ARG A 468 30.62 12.21 -19.32
CA ARG A 468 31.52 12.07 -18.15
C ARG A 468 32.87 11.51 -18.53
N THR A 469 32.88 10.50 -19.41
CA THR A 469 34.11 9.93 -19.94
C THR A 469 34.85 10.95 -20.83
N ALA A 470 34.14 11.69 -21.69
CA ALA A 470 34.75 12.70 -22.55
C ALA A 470 35.40 13.85 -21.75
N VAL A 471 34.79 14.26 -20.62
CA VAL A 471 35.36 15.27 -19.72
C VAL A 471 36.64 14.75 -19.07
N SER A 472 36.63 13.52 -18.52
CA SER A 472 37.81 12.94 -17.89
C SER A 472 38.97 12.68 -18.85
N GLU A 473 38.67 12.36 -20.10
CA GLU A 473 39.65 12.05 -21.14
C GLU A 473 39.95 13.27 -22.05
N GLN A 474 39.40 14.45 -21.79
CA GLN A 474 39.56 15.69 -22.56
C GLN A 474 39.28 15.51 -24.08
N LYS A 475 38.23 14.74 -24.42
CA LYS A 475 37.87 14.43 -25.83
C LYS A 475 36.95 15.48 -26.45
N PHE A 476 37.23 16.75 -26.20
CA PHE A 476 36.57 17.87 -26.84
C PHE A 476 37.51 18.54 -27.88
N GLU A 477 36.91 19.20 -28.84
CA GLU A 477 37.61 19.93 -29.90
C GLU A 477 37.02 21.34 -29.99
N LEU A 478 37.86 22.32 -30.41
CA LEU A 478 37.39 23.66 -30.75
C LEU A 478 37.42 23.86 -32.22
N ASN A 479 36.32 24.34 -32.78
CA ASN A 479 36.28 24.93 -34.11
C ASN A 479 36.15 26.45 -33.97
N TYR A 480 36.68 27.17 -34.90
CA TYR A 480 36.75 28.61 -34.87
C TYR A 480 35.98 29.18 -36.07
N GLN A 481 35.01 30.07 -35.82
CA GLN A 481 34.27 30.74 -36.89
C GLN A 481 34.79 32.17 -37.06
N PRO A 482 35.21 32.57 -38.28
CA PRO A 482 35.79 33.89 -38.48
C PRO A 482 34.73 34.99 -38.46
N ARG A 483 35.10 36.15 -37.89
CA ARG A 483 34.32 37.39 -37.86
C ARG A 483 35.03 38.46 -38.67
N PHE A 484 34.26 39.25 -39.39
CA PHE A 484 34.78 40.23 -40.34
C PHE A 484 34.20 41.62 -40.13
N CYS A 485 34.98 42.63 -40.48
CA CYS A 485 34.47 44.00 -40.63
C CYS A 485 33.53 44.04 -41.86
N THR A 486 32.33 44.54 -41.69
CA THR A 486 31.29 44.61 -42.75
C THR A 486 31.73 45.44 -43.93
N MET A 487 32.44 46.54 -43.68
CA MET A 487 32.88 47.49 -44.72
C MET A 487 34.09 47.04 -45.50
N THR A 488 35.09 46.52 -44.76
CA THR A 488 36.41 46.24 -45.36
C THR A 488 36.66 44.76 -45.66
N ARG A 489 35.77 43.87 -45.14
CA ARG A 489 35.96 42.41 -45.15
C ARG A 489 37.30 41.95 -44.52
N ARG A 490 37.88 42.79 -43.64
CA ARG A 490 39.06 42.39 -42.88
C ARG A 490 38.65 41.48 -41.72
N LEU A 491 39.45 40.44 -41.50
CA LEU A 491 39.31 39.55 -40.37
C LEU A 491 39.52 40.33 -39.06
N ILE A 492 38.59 40.21 -38.08
CA ILE A 492 38.61 40.87 -36.78
C ILE A 492 38.93 39.89 -35.68
N GLY A 493 38.47 38.64 -35.78
CA GLY A 493 38.64 37.62 -34.75
C GLY A 493 37.92 36.34 -35.10
N PHE A 494 37.79 35.49 -34.11
CA PHE A 494 37.12 34.21 -34.25
C PHE A 494 36.23 33.95 -33.02
N GLU A 495 35.12 33.26 -33.23
CA GLU A 495 34.33 32.64 -32.17
C GLU A 495 34.76 31.20 -31.97
N ALA A 496 35.15 30.82 -30.76
CA ALA A 496 35.52 29.45 -30.38
C ALA A 496 34.26 28.65 -30.07
N LEU A 497 34.02 27.63 -30.86
CA LEU A 497 32.81 26.81 -30.81
C LEU A 497 33.17 25.40 -30.38
N LEU A 498 32.66 24.98 -29.24
CA LEU A 498 32.88 23.64 -28.70
C LEU A 498 32.29 22.55 -29.60
N ARG A 499 33.09 21.52 -29.87
CA ARG A 499 32.72 20.34 -30.65
C ARG A 499 33.01 19.09 -29.84
N TRP A 500 32.14 18.11 -30.00
CA TRP A 500 32.31 16.81 -29.37
C TRP A 500 31.90 15.70 -30.34
N ARG A 501 32.67 14.60 -30.31
CA ARG A 501 32.34 13.36 -31.02
C ARG A 501 32.07 12.25 -30.01
N ASN A 502 31.00 11.48 -30.24
CA ASN A 502 30.68 10.35 -29.36
C ASN A 502 31.70 9.21 -29.54
N LEU A 503 31.53 8.14 -28.78
CA LEU A 503 32.40 6.94 -28.81
C LEU A 503 32.51 6.29 -30.18
N HIS A 504 31.55 6.53 -31.08
CA HIS A 504 31.57 6.05 -32.48
C HIS A 504 32.11 7.10 -33.45
N ASN A 505 32.83 8.09 -32.96
CA ASN A 505 33.41 9.20 -33.75
C ASN A 505 32.36 10.02 -34.54
N ARG A 506 31.09 10.01 -34.14
CA ARG A 506 30.01 10.81 -34.75
C ARG A 506 29.88 12.16 -34.04
N PRO A 507 29.79 13.26 -34.83
CA PRO A 507 29.62 14.58 -34.23
C PRO A 507 28.26 14.66 -33.50
N VAL A 508 28.28 15.19 -32.26
CA VAL A 508 27.07 15.46 -31.47
C VAL A 508 26.83 16.97 -31.49
N PRO A 509 25.61 17.42 -31.85
CA PRO A 509 25.32 18.85 -31.88
C PRO A 509 25.43 19.49 -30.49
N PRO A 510 26.00 20.70 -30.35
CA PRO A 510 26.11 21.45 -29.10
C PRO A 510 24.75 21.58 -28.35
N SER A 511 23.67 21.82 -29.07
CA SER A 511 22.31 21.92 -28.54
C SER A 511 21.82 20.66 -27.81
N ARG A 512 22.47 19.49 -28.02
CA ARG A 512 22.13 18.23 -27.31
C ARG A 512 23.02 17.99 -26.11
N PHE A 513 24.27 18.40 -26.09
CA PHE A 513 25.18 18.03 -25.01
C PHE A 513 25.46 19.18 -24.02
N ILE A 514 25.42 20.46 -24.46
CA ILE A 514 25.65 21.60 -23.58
C ILE A 514 24.62 21.64 -22.44
N PRO A 515 23.29 21.49 -22.66
CA PRO A 515 22.33 21.43 -21.57
C PRO A 515 22.61 20.31 -20.55
N ILE A 516 23.13 19.18 -21.00
CA ILE A 516 23.51 18.07 -20.13
C ILE A 516 24.73 18.42 -19.28
N LEU A 517 25.74 19.10 -19.88
CA LEU A 517 26.90 19.60 -19.13
C LEU A 517 26.48 20.59 -18.04
N GLU A 518 25.52 21.46 -18.33
CA GLU A 518 24.96 22.45 -17.39
C GLU A 518 24.22 21.73 -16.23
N GLU A 519 23.27 20.84 -16.54
CA GLU A 519 22.50 20.10 -15.56
C GLU A 519 23.37 19.21 -14.66
N THR A 520 24.47 18.66 -15.20
CA THR A 520 25.38 17.78 -14.45
C THR A 520 26.50 18.54 -13.73
N GLY A 521 26.60 19.85 -13.90
CA GLY A 521 27.68 20.67 -13.36
C GLY A 521 29.05 20.47 -14.06
N LEU A 522 29.11 19.62 -15.10
CA LEU A 522 30.35 19.36 -15.85
C LEU A 522 30.76 20.56 -16.72
N ILE A 523 29.85 21.50 -16.95
CA ILE A 523 30.10 22.71 -17.75
C ILE A 523 31.21 23.56 -17.15
N ASP A 524 31.42 23.57 -15.84
CA ASP A 524 32.51 24.33 -15.21
C ASP A 524 33.89 23.81 -15.61
N GLN A 525 34.07 22.48 -15.69
CA GLN A 525 35.35 21.88 -16.11
C GLN A 525 35.59 22.04 -17.59
N VAL A 526 34.54 21.80 -18.38
CA VAL A 526 34.65 21.95 -19.86
C VAL A 526 34.89 23.40 -20.23
N GLY A 527 34.17 24.34 -19.62
CA GLY A 527 34.32 25.76 -19.89
C GLY A 527 35.68 26.31 -19.51
N GLU A 528 36.30 25.85 -18.41
CA GLU A 528 37.65 26.18 -18.03
C GLU A 528 38.66 25.68 -19.09
N TRP A 529 38.47 24.44 -19.59
CA TRP A 529 39.28 23.90 -20.66
C TRP A 529 39.11 24.70 -21.97
N VAL A 530 37.86 25.05 -22.34
CA VAL A 530 37.56 25.85 -23.54
C VAL A 530 38.25 27.19 -23.50
N LEU A 531 38.13 27.91 -22.39
CA LEU A 531 38.77 29.21 -22.18
C LEU A 531 40.30 29.11 -22.31
N ALA A 532 40.89 28.12 -21.62
CA ALA A 532 42.34 27.93 -21.67
C ALA A 532 42.83 27.64 -23.11
N ALA A 533 42.18 26.68 -23.79
CA ALA A 533 42.51 26.31 -25.15
C ALA A 533 42.32 27.45 -26.18
N ALA A 534 41.21 28.18 -26.04
CA ALA A 534 40.95 29.35 -26.91
C ALA A 534 41.97 30.46 -26.71
N CYS A 535 42.31 30.79 -25.46
CA CYS A 535 43.32 31.80 -25.13
C CYS A 535 44.73 31.38 -25.61
N GLU A 536 45.15 30.13 -25.43
CA GLU A 536 46.44 29.62 -25.90
C GLU A 536 46.56 29.72 -27.41
N GLN A 537 45.53 29.36 -28.14
CA GLN A 537 45.52 29.46 -29.60
C GLN A 537 45.54 30.93 -30.07
N ALA A 538 44.69 31.76 -29.47
CA ALA A 538 44.59 33.17 -29.84
C ALA A 538 45.90 33.95 -29.62
N ARG A 539 46.70 33.54 -28.64
CA ARG A 539 48.04 34.14 -28.42
C ARG A 539 48.91 34.11 -29.65
N SER A 540 48.84 33.03 -30.44
CA SER A 540 49.66 32.86 -31.66
C SER A 540 49.17 33.70 -32.86
N TRP A 541 47.95 34.26 -32.77
CA TRP A 541 47.38 35.05 -33.87
C TRP A 541 47.89 36.49 -33.88
N PRO A 542 47.76 37.19 -35.01
CA PRO A 542 48.07 38.63 -35.10
C PRO A 542 47.40 39.43 -33.97
N GLY A 543 48.10 40.36 -33.35
CA GLY A 543 47.70 41.04 -32.10
C GLY A 543 46.39 41.84 -32.17
N HIS A 544 45.87 42.13 -33.36
CA HIS A 544 44.58 42.81 -33.54
C HIS A 544 43.37 41.86 -33.57
N LEU A 545 43.60 40.53 -33.60
CA LEU A 545 42.51 39.52 -33.66
C LEU A 545 42.08 39.15 -32.23
N SER A 546 40.77 39.11 -32.02
CA SER A 546 40.15 38.66 -30.79
C SER A 546 39.67 37.22 -30.88
N VAL A 547 39.43 36.61 -29.72
CA VAL A 547 38.72 35.32 -29.60
C VAL A 547 37.51 35.49 -28.67
N ALA A 548 36.36 35.02 -29.15
CA ALA A 548 35.13 35.01 -28.38
C ALA A 548 34.87 33.58 -27.86
N VAL A 549 34.41 33.48 -26.64
CA VAL A 549 34.09 32.23 -25.95
C VAL A 549 32.74 32.32 -25.30
N ASN A 550 31.87 31.33 -25.58
CA ASN A 550 30.54 31.22 -24.99
C ASN A 550 30.64 30.81 -23.53
N VAL A 551 29.90 31.48 -22.66
CA VAL A 551 29.82 31.23 -21.19
C VAL A 551 28.39 30.87 -20.80
N SER A 552 28.23 29.72 -20.16
CA SER A 552 26.93 29.25 -19.68
C SER A 552 26.38 30.11 -18.53
N PRO A 553 25.05 30.27 -18.41
CA PRO A 553 24.43 30.92 -17.23
C PRO A 553 24.87 30.31 -15.91
N VAL A 554 25.11 29.00 -15.85
CA VAL A 554 25.62 28.31 -14.64
C VAL A 554 27.00 28.85 -14.25
N GLN A 555 27.87 29.08 -15.20
CA GLN A 555 29.23 29.64 -14.97
C GLN A 555 29.18 31.11 -14.54
N VAL A 556 28.25 31.91 -15.07
CA VAL A 556 28.03 33.30 -14.63
C VAL A 556 27.62 33.33 -13.16
N GLY A 557 26.77 32.35 -12.71
CA GLY A 557 26.40 32.21 -11.30
C GLY A 557 27.55 31.82 -10.36
N ASN A 558 28.69 31.37 -10.89
CA ASN A 558 29.83 30.90 -10.10
C ASN A 558 30.73 32.09 -9.70
N ALA A 559 30.77 32.43 -8.41
CA ALA A 559 31.58 33.52 -7.87
C ALA A 559 33.09 33.39 -8.13
N ARG A 560 33.60 32.21 -8.40
CA ARG A 560 35.05 31.97 -8.67
C ARG A 560 35.40 32.08 -10.15
N PHE A 561 34.42 32.31 -11.03
CA PHE A 561 34.67 32.28 -12.46
C PHE A 561 35.61 33.44 -12.92
N ALA A 562 35.43 34.64 -12.37
CA ALA A 562 36.31 35.78 -12.63
C ALA A 562 37.78 35.47 -12.30
N GLN A 563 38.03 34.81 -11.15
CA GLN A 563 39.39 34.40 -10.78
C GLN A 563 39.97 33.37 -11.76
N LYS A 564 39.15 32.39 -12.20
CA LYS A 564 39.57 31.42 -13.20
C LYS A 564 39.95 32.07 -14.52
N VAL A 565 39.19 33.05 -14.99
CA VAL A 565 39.52 33.84 -16.20
C VAL A 565 40.85 34.57 -16.01
N ALA A 566 41.07 35.23 -14.89
CA ALA A 566 42.31 35.93 -14.57
C ALA A 566 43.53 34.99 -14.59
N ASP A 567 43.40 33.80 -13.94
CA ASP A 567 44.45 32.78 -13.88
C ASP A 567 44.79 32.23 -15.28
N ILE A 568 43.78 32.03 -16.14
CA ILE A 568 43.96 31.56 -17.51
C ILE A 568 44.67 32.63 -18.33
N LEU A 569 44.26 33.90 -18.25
CA LEU A 569 44.92 35.00 -18.97
C LEU A 569 46.36 35.15 -18.52
N ALA A 570 46.66 35.07 -17.23
CA ALA A 570 48.03 35.14 -16.70
C ALA A 570 48.90 33.96 -17.20
N ARG A 571 48.34 32.74 -17.21
CA ARG A 571 49.04 31.53 -17.66
C ARG A 571 49.29 31.53 -19.17
N THR A 572 48.31 31.92 -19.96
CA THR A 572 48.41 31.90 -21.43
C THR A 572 49.14 33.10 -21.99
N GLY A 573 49.15 34.23 -21.25
CA GLY A 573 49.74 35.50 -21.69
C GLY A 573 48.94 36.19 -22.80
N LEU A 574 47.66 35.87 -22.98
CA LEU A 574 46.78 36.58 -23.92
C LEU A 574 46.38 37.93 -23.31
N PRO A 575 46.53 39.08 -23.99
CA PRO A 575 45.99 40.35 -23.52
C PRO A 575 44.47 40.27 -23.31
N ALA A 576 44.00 40.69 -22.15
CA ALA A 576 42.61 40.58 -21.75
C ALA A 576 41.64 41.20 -22.78
N GLN A 577 42.02 42.31 -23.39
CA GLN A 577 41.22 43.02 -24.43
C GLN A 577 40.96 42.19 -25.69
N ARG A 578 41.70 41.10 -25.86
CA ARG A 578 41.53 40.16 -26.99
C ARG A 578 40.59 38.99 -26.66
N LEU A 579 40.21 38.81 -25.39
CA LEU A 579 39.21 37.84 -24.99
C LEU A 579 37.82 38.53 -24.92
N GLU A 580 36.86 37.88 -25.54
CA GLU A 580 35.44 38.24 -25.48
C GLU A 580 34.68 37.11 -24.81
N LEU A 581 33.88 37.39 -23.79
CA LEU A 581 33.00 36.39 -23.12
C LEU A 581 31.57 36.64 -23.58
N GLU A 582 30.99 35.63 -24.24
CA GLU A 582 29.63 35.70 -24.79
C GLU A 582 28.63 35.08 -23.82
N ILE A 583 27.58 35.80 -23.48
CA ILE A 583 26.49 35.38 -22.59
C ILE A 583 25.15 35.56 -23.28
N THR A 584 24.18 34.68 -22.98
CA THR A 584 22.83 34.81 -23.51
C THR A 584 21.94 35.64 -22.56
N GLU A 585 20.83 36.19 -23.06
CA GLU A 585 19.86 36.96 -22.28
C GLU A 585 19.36 36.22 -21.04
N SER A 586 19.35 34.87 -21.04
CA SER A 586 18.85 34.04 -19.95
C SER A 586 19.60 34.21 -18.62
N VAL A 587 20.83 34.72 -18.65
CA VAL A 587 21.64 35.02 -17.46
C VAL A 587 20.93 35.97 -16.50
N PHE A 588 20.09 36.88 -17.01
CA PHE A 588 19.41 37.90 -16.21
C PHE A 588 18.07 37.44 -15.61
N LEU A 589 17.57 36.25 -15.99
CA LEU A 589 16.25 35.78 -15.58
C LEU A 589 16.16 35.35 -14.10
N ASP A 590 17.22 34.79 -13.55
CA ASP A 590 17.21 34.20 -12.20
C ASP A 590 17.66 35.19 -11.11
N ASN A 591 18.72 35.98 -11.36
CA ASN A 591 19.25 36.97 -10.42
C ASN A 591 20.02 38.08 -11.13
N GLU A 592 19.30 39.10 -11.55
CA GLU A 592 19.79 40.24 -12.31
C GLU A 592 20.97 40.96 -11.64
N LYS A 593 20.85 41.29 -10.34
CA LYS A 593 21.89 42.02 -9.61
C LYS A 593 23.20 41.27 -9.54
N ALA A 594 23.14 39.98 -9.19
CA ALA A 594 24.33 39.15 -9.11
C ALA A 594 25.00 38.98 -10.48
N ALA A 595 24.22 38.84 -11.56
CA ALA A 595 24.74 38.80 -12.92
C ALA A 595 25.53 40.06 -13.27
N VAL A 596 24.96 41.24 -13.03
CA VAL A 596 25.61 42.54 -13.28
C VAL A 596 26.91 42.69 -12.49
N GLU A 597 26.93 42.31 -11.21
CA GLU A 597 28.17 42.31 -10.40
C GLU A 597 29.26 41.44 -11.04
N ARG A 598 28.90 40.22 -11.47
CA ARG A 598 29.86 39.32 -12.12
C ARG A 598 30.42 39.87 -13.45
N LEU A 599 29.54 40.44 -14.29
CA LEU A 599 29.97 41.02 -15.53
C LEU A 599 30.91 42.22 -15.30
N ASN A 600 30.68 43.05 -14.31
CA ASN A 600 31.59 44.13 -13.93
C ASN A 600 32.94 43.60 -13.42
N GLU A 601 33.00 42.48 -12.67
CA GLU A 601 34.25 41.81 -12.30
C GLU A 601 35.04 41.41 -13.55
N TRP A 602 34.38 40.84 -14.56
CA TRP A 602 35.07 40.45 -15.83
C TRP A 602 35.59 41.65 -16.60
N ARG A 603 34.81 42.72 -16.72
CA ARG A 603 35.24 43.95 -17.36
C ARG A 603 36.42 44.63 -16.63
N ALA A 604 36.44 44.53 -15.28
CA ALA A 604 37.59 45.02 -14.50
C ALA A 604 38.88 44.27 -14.78
N LEU A 605 38.84 43.01 -15.25
CA LEU A 605 40.01 42.28 -15.75
C LEU A 605 40.46 42.77 -17.14
N GLY A 606 39.67 43.62 -17.84
CA GLY A 606 39.94 44.13 -19.17
C GLY A 606 39.41 43.25 -20.30
N VAL A 607 38.63 42.16 -20.02
CA VAL A 607 37.96 41.37 -21.05
C VAL A 607 36.72 42.07 -21.54
N ARG A 608 36.29 41.81 -22.77
CA ARG A 608 35.06 42.36 -23.34
C ARG A 608 33.92 41.36 -23.10
N VAL A 609 32.73 41.87 -22.78
CA VAL A 609 31.52 41.07 -22.60
C VAL A 609 30.59 41.29 -23.78
N ALA A 610 30.11 40.19 -24.37
CA ALA A 610 29.15 40.21 -25.47
C ALA A 610 27.82 39.61 -25.04
N LEU A 611 26.73 40.28 -25.40
CA LEU A 611 25.36 39.75 -25.25
C LEU A 611 24.99 39.01 -26.55
N ASP A 612 24.79 37.72 -26.44
CA ASP A 612 24.47 36.84 -27.56
C ASP A 612 22.98 36.51 -27.69
N ASP A 613 22.57 36.04 -28.87
CA ASP A 613 21.19 35.65 -29.20
C ASP A 613 20.15 36.76 -28.99
N PHE A 614 20.52 38.02 -29.12
CA PHE A 614 19.64 39.15 -28.85
C PHE A 614 18.39 39.12 -29.74
N GLY A 615 17.21 39.15 -29.08
CA GLY A 615 15.89 39.19 -29.71
C GLY A 615 15.18 37.86 -29.85
N LYS A 616 15.75 36.74 -29.37
CA LYS A 616 15.03 35.44 -29.26
C LYS A 616 14.11 35.35 -28.06
N GLY A 617 14.33 36.19 -27.03
CA GLY A 617 13.64 36.11 -25.75
C GLY A 617 12.60 37.24 -25.55
N TYR A 618 12.20 37.42 -24.29
CA TYR A 618 11.36 38.54 -23.83
C TYR A 618 12.23 39.79 -23.69
N SER A 619 12.58 40.39 -24.80
CA SER A 619 13.42 41.59 -24.79
C SER A 619 12.61 42.80 -24.32
N SER A 620 12.66 43.07 -23.04
CA SER A 620 12.46 44.46 -22.58
C SER A 620 13.74 45.22 -22.92
N PHE A 621 13.70 46.20 -23.82
CA PHE A 621 14.85 47.04 -24.17
C PHE A 621 15.41 47.81 -22.95
N GLU A 622 14.69 47.80 -21.85
CA GLU A 622 15.03 48.52 -20.63
C GLU A 622 16.33 48.04 -19.99
N TYR A 623 16.56 46.72 -19.97
CA TYR A 623 17.77 46.17 -19.31
C TYR A 623 19.08 46.51 -20.07
N LEU A 624 19.02 46.73 -21.37
CA LEU A 624 20.21 47.15 -22.13
C LEU A 624 20.84 48.45 -21.65
N SER A 625 20.05 49.32 -21.02
CA SER A 625 20.54 50.63 -20.54
C SER A 625 21.46 50.49 -19.31
N TRP A 626 21.42 49.41 -18.56
CA TRP A 626 22.19 49.25 -17.33
C TRP A 626 23.06 47.98 -17.30
N VAL A 627 22.91 47.09 -18.28
CA VAL A 627 23.78 45.86 -18.37
C VAL A 627 25.16 46.29 -18.87
N PRO A 628 26.26 45.83 -18.16
CA PRO A 628 27.62 46.19 -18.52
C PRO A 628 28.16 45.28 -19.62
N VAL A 629 27.67 45.42 -20.86
CA VAL A 629 28.15 44.69 -22.04
C VAL A 629 28.76 45.63 -23.06
N ASP A 630 29.79 45.16 -23.75
CA ASP A 630 30.56 45.94 -24.70
C ASP A 630 30.15 45.61 -26.14
N ILE A 631 29.53 44.46 -26.37
CA ILE A 631 29.19 43.93 -27.69
C ILE A 631 27.76 43.39 -27.67
N LEU A 632 26.99 43.67 -28.73
CA LEU A 632 25.65 43.16 -28.97
C LEU A 632 25.61 42.31 -30.22
N LYS A 633 25.28 40.99 -30.11
CA LYS A 633 25.19 40.08 -31.26
C LYS A 633 23.73 39.89 -31.65
N ILE A 634 23.38 40.27 -32.87
CA ILE A 634 22.03 40.13 -33.44
C ILE A 634 21.86 38.71 -33.94
N ASP A 635 20.85 37.98 -33.39
CA ASP A 635 20.57 36.59 -33.75
C ASP A 635 20.25 36.42 -35.25
N ARG A 636 20.71 35.31 -35.80
CA ARG A 636 20.49 34.94 -37.21
C ARG A 636 19.04 34.96 -37.67
N SER A 637 18.06 34.78 -36.77
CA SER A 637 16.64 34.75 -37.12
C SER A 637 16.14 36.07 -37.70
N PHE A 638 16.79 37.20 -37.37
CA PHE A 638 16.47 38.49 -37.96
C PHE A 638 16.93 38.54 -39.40
N ILE A 639 18.16 38.09 -39.66
CA ILE A 639 18.76 38.10 -40.99
C ILE A 639 18.11 37.08 -41.93
N ALA A 640 17.77 35.91 -41.42
CA ALA A 640 17.10 34.84 -42.17
C ALA A 640 15.71 35.24 -42.71
N ARG A 641 15.03 36.22 -42.08
CA ARG A 641 13.74 36.74 -42.53
C ARG A 641 13.86 37.78 -43.65
N PHE A 642 15.05 38.18 -44.00
CA PHE A 642 15.25 39.13 -45.10
C PHE A 642 15.15 38.43 -46.46
N ASP A 643 14.18 38.84 -47.29
CA ASP A 643 14.00 38.44 -48.67
C ASP A 643 14.16 39.66 -49.59
N PRO A 644 15.08 39.69 -50.54
CA PRO A 644 15.26 40.78 -51.43
C PRO A 644 14.10 40.95 -52.44
N ASN A 645 13.31 39.88 -52.71
CA ASN A 645 12.19 39.90 -53.64
C ASN A 645 10.87 40.35 -52.96
N GLU A 646 10.76 40.20 -51.66
CA GLU A 646 9.72 40.76 -50.83
C GLU A 646 10.37 41.68 -49.79
N PRO A 647 10.72 42.93 -50.11
CA PRO A 647 11.42 43.79 -49.17
C PRO A 647 10.50 44.05 -47.96
N ASN A 648 10.61 43.18 -46.95
CA ASN A 648 9.96 43.42 -45.68
C ASN A 648 10.69 44.60 -45.02
N LEU A 649 10.27 45.82 -45.38
CA LEU A 649 10.78 47.08 -44.85
C LEU A 649 10.88 47.06 -43.32
N ARG A 650 10.01 46.32 -42.67
CA ARG A 650 10.00 46.18 -41.19
C ARG A 650 11.27 45.44 -40.68
N VAL A 651 11.76 44.39 -41.35
CA VAL A 651 12.97 43.69 -40.93
C VAL A 651 14.19 44.59 -41.00
N LYS A 652 14.32 45.31 -42.10
CA LYS A 652 15.42 46.29 -42.31
C LYS A 652 15.38 47.39 -41.23
N GLU A 653 14.22 47.96 -40.97
CA GLU A 653 14.05 49.04 -39.96
C GLU A 653 14.28 48.53 -38.54
N ILE A 654 13.84 47.31 -38.21
CA ILE A 654 14.14 46.67 -36.91
C ILE A 654 15.65 46.50 -36.75
N MET A 655 16.32 45.96 -37.72
CA MET A 655 17.78 45.72 -37.64
C MET A 655 18.53 47.07 -37.55
N ARG A 656 18.11 48.10 -38.30
CA ARG A 656 18.67 49.45 -38.21
C ARG A 656 18.49 50.00 -36.80
N SER A 657 17.27 49.90 -36.24
CA SER A 657 16.97 50.34 -34.87
C SER A 657 17.83 49.70 -33.82
N ILE A 658 18.08 48.34 -33.93
CA ILE A 658 18.97 47.63 -33.03
C ILE A 658 20.42 48.10 -33.18
N ILE A 659 20.90 48.31 -34.39
CA ILE A 659 22.25 48.84 -34.64
C ILE A 659 22.42 50.24 -34.07
N ASP A 660 21.47 51.13 -34.31
CA ASP A 660 21.51 52.50 -33.81
C ASP A 660 21.40 52.57 -32.29
N LEU A 661 20.57 51.70 -31.67
CA LEU A 661 20.52 51.55 -30.24
C LEU A 661 21.86 51.08 -29.64
N GLY A 662 22.47 50.02 -30.21
CA GLY A 662 23.80 49.57 -29.79
C GLY A 662 24.83 50.66 -29.85
N LYS A 663 24.89 51.42 -30.97
CA LYS A 663 25.79 52.60 -31.13
C LYS A 663 25.50 53.67 -30.05
N SER A 664 24.27 53.98 -29.80
CA SER A 664 23.88 55.00 -28.80
C SER A 664 24.27 54.59 -27.37
N LEU A 665 24.30 53.28 -27.07
CA LEU A 665 24.75 52.73 -25.80
C LEU A 665 26.27 52.49 -25.76
N GLY A 666 27.00 52.80 -26.81
CA GLY A 666 28.45 52.58 -26.87
C GLY A 666 28.87 51.13 -27.11
N MET A 667 27.95 50.27 -27.57
CA MET A 667 28.18 48.88 -27.83
C MET A 667 28.57 48.63 -29.27
N LEU A 668 29.49 47.69 -29.50
CA LEU A 668 29.79 47.18 -30.80
C LEU A 668 28.72 46.19 -31.25
N VAL A 669 28.16 46.36 -32.45
CA VAL A 669 27.11 45.47 -32.95
C VAL A 669 27.70 44.46 -33.95
N ILE A 670 27.35 43.16 -33.77
CA ILE A 670 27.72 42.05 -34.65
C ILE A 670 26.44 41.43 -35.18
N ALA A 671 26.34 41.23 -36.51
CA ALA A 671 25.20 40.51 -37.08
C ALA A 671 25.64 39.07 -37.42
N GLU A 672 24.84 38.11 -36.96
CA GLU A 672 25.11 36.67 -37.11
C GLU A 672 24.29 35.99 -38.20
N GLY A 673 24.80 34.88 -38.74
CA GLY A 673 24.09 34.03 -39.68
C GLY A 673 23.98 34.64 -41.08
N VAL A 674 24.97 35.40 -41.51
CA VAL A 674 25.06 35.91 -42.90
C VAL A 674 25.42 34.76 -43.84
N GLU A 675 24.49 34.36 -44.70
CA GLU A 675 24.63 33.22 -45.61
C GLU A 675 24.66 33.65 -47.08
N ARG A 676 24.16 34.86 -47.39
CA ARG A 676 24.03 35.36 -48.77
C ARG A 676 24.63 36.75 -48.92
N GLU A 677 25.05 37.12 -50.16
CA GLU A 677 25.64 38.41 -50.46
C GLU A 677 24.63 39.57 -50.31
N ASP A 678 23.36 39.35 -50.67
CA ASP A 678 22.28 40.36 -50.48
C ASP A 678 22.08 40.72 -49.02
N GLN A 679 22.24 39.76 -48.10
CA GLN A 679 22.21 39.99 -46.63
C GLN A 679 23.42 40.84 -46.21
N MET A 680 24.58 40.56 -46.78
CA MET A 680 25.79 41.35 -46.55
C MET A 680 25.65 42.80 -47.00
N GLU A 681 25.08 43.00 -48.21
CA GLU A 681 24.81 44.36 -48.75
C GLU A 681 23.78 45.12 -47.89
N LEU A 682 22.74 44.46 -47.44
CA LEU A 682 21.80 45.03 -46.49
C LEU A 682 22.52 45.56 -45.23
N LEU A 683 23.32 44.68 -44.58
CA LEU A 683 24.04 45.04 -43.36
C LEU A 683 25.01 46.17 -43.55
N ARG A 684 25.68 46.22 -44.71
CA ARG A 684 26.52 47.32 -45.10
C ARG A 684 25.70 48.64 -45.24
N SER A 685 24.53 48.56 -45.90
CA SER A 685 23.66 49.71 -46.14
C SER A 685 23.11 50.33 -44.87
N ILE A 686 22.89 49.53 -43.82
CA ILE A 686 22.39 49.97 -42.51
C ILE A 686 23.52 50.23 -41.50
N GLY A 687 24.80 50.12 -41.93
CA GLY A 687 25.94 50.49 -41.14
C GLY A 687 26.27 49.56 -39.98
N CYS A 688 26.01 48.23 -40.12
CA CYS A 688 26.44 47.24 -39.17
C CYS A 688 27.98 47.13 -39.13
N PRO A 689 28.66 47.21 -37.97
CA PRO A 689 30.12 47.24 -37.91
C PRO A 689 30.77 45.91 -38.25
N GLN A 690 30.24 44.81 -37.72
CA GLN A 690 30.82 43.48 -37.87
C GLN A 690 29.78 42.41 -38.24
N VAL A 691 30.24 41.37 -38.89
CA VAL A 691 29.42 40.28 -39.41
C VAL A 691 30.09 38.95 -39.22
N GLN A 692 29.26 37.93 -39.02
CA GLN A 692 29.63 36.52 -38.94
C GLN A 692 28.60 35.66 -39.67
N GLY A 693 29.05 34.61 -40.42
CA GLY A 693 28.14 33.71 -41.10
C GLY A 693 28.83 32.83 -42.14
N TYR A 694 28.08 31.87 -42.68
CA TYR A 694 28.61 30.87 -43.59
C TYR A 694 29.06 31.45 -44.96
N LEU A 695 28.55 32.59 -45.34
CA LEU A 695 29.04 33.31 -46.51
C LEU A 695 30.52 33.64 -46.37
N LEU A 696 30.96 33.97 -45.17
CA LEU A 696 32.31 34.47 -44.90
C LEU A 696 33.25 33.37 -44.38
N GLY A 697 32.71 32.36 -43.75
CA GLY A 697 33.44 31.19 -43.28
C GLY A 697 32.58 30.33 -42.33
N GLN A 698 32.65 29.03 -42.54
CA GLN A 698 32.09 28.06 -41.63
C GLN A 698 33.01 27.85 -40.41
N PRO A 699 32.50 27.34 -39.29
CA PRO A 699 33.34 26.91 -38.16
C PRO A 699 34.38 25.88 -38.65
N MET A 700 35.66 26.18 -38.51
CA MET A 700 36.79 25.40 -39.02
C MET A 700 37.73 24.96 -37.89
N PRO A 701 38.45 23.84 -38.03
CA PRO A 701 39.48 23.44 -37.07
C PRO A 701 40.68 24.39 -37.10
N LEU A 702 41.48 24.33 -36.03
CA LEU A 702 42.67 25.21 -35.89
C LEU A 702 43.63 25.17 -37.09
N SER A 703 43.82 24.00 -37.70
CA SER A 703 44.64 23.85 -38.92
C SER A 703 44.25 24.82 -40.04
N ASP A 704 42.95 24.97 -40.25
CA ASP A 704 42.39 25.80 -41.30
C ASP A 704 42.44 27.29 -40.94
N VAL A 705 42.32 27.62 -39.62
CA VAL A 705 42.55 28.97 -39.09
C VAL A 705 43.96 29.43 -39.43
N LEU A 706 44.97 28.60 -39.17
CA LEU A 706 46.35 28.92 -39.44
C LEU A 706 46.61 29.12 -40.95
N LEU A 707 45.95 28.33 -41.79
CA LEU A 707 46.03 28.52 -43.28
C LEU A 707 45.38 29.84 -43.69
N LEU A 708 44.23 30.21 -43.09
CA LEU A 708 43.56 31.48 -43.37
C LEU A 708 44.45 32.68 -42.98
N LEU A 709 45.06 32.64 -41.78
CA LEU A 709 45.94 33.67 -41.27
C LEU A 709 47.18 33.87 -42.16
N ASN A 710 47.75 32.78 -42.60
CA ASN A 710 48.91 32.85 -43.52
C ASN A 710 48.59 33.48 -44.91
N ARG A 711 47.34 33.21 -45.38
CA ARG A 711 46.87 33.83 -46.65
C ARG A 711 46.61 35.31 -46.52
N THR A 712 46.14 35.77 -45.39
CA THR A 712 45.81 37.16 -45.09
C THR A 712 47.06 37.98 -44.72
N SER A 713 48.14 37.33 -44.29
CA SER A 713 49.42 37.94 -43.95
C SER A 713 50.41 38.06 -45.16
N ALA A 714 50.11 37.39 -46.25
CA ALA A 714 50.94 37.51 -47.45
C ALA A 714 50.81 38.94 -48.06
N PRO A 715 51.90 39.67 -48.28
CA PRO A 715 51.85 40.96 -48.95
C PRO A 715 51.25 40.78 -50.35
N VAL A 716 50.24 41.64 -50.68
CA VAL A 716 49.77 41.75 -52.07
C VAL A 716 50.98 42.08 -52.96
N CYS A 717 51.50 41.09 -53.68
CA CYS A 717 52.43 41.32 -54.74
C CYS A 717 51.72 42.27 -55.72
N SER A 718 52.15 43.51 -55.72
CA SER A 718 51.85 44.48 -56.76
C SER A 718 52.36 43.91 -58.05
N HIS A 719 51.50 43.32 -58.86
CA HIS A 719 51.82 43.21 -60.30
C HIS A 719 51.85 44.61 -60.87
N GLN A 720 53.05 45.15 -60.95
CA GLN A 720 53.35 46.19 -61.88
C GLN A 720 53.24 45.60 -63.28
N THR A 721 52.21 45.98 -64.01
CA THR A 721 52.15 45.84 -65.44
C THR A 721 52.98 46.98 -66.04
N GLY A 722 54.02 46.60 -66.74
CA GLY A 722 54.73 47.48 -67.67
C GLY A 722 53.91 47.81 -68.90
#